data_088407fc31864e9c07254a512eb2e6fc
#
_entry.id   088407fc31864e9c07254a512eb2e6fc
#
_cell.length_a   1.000
_cell.length_b   1.000
_cell.length_c   1.000
_cell.angle_alpha   90.00
_cell.angle_beta   90.00
_cell.angle_gamma   90.00
#
_symmetry.space_group_name_H-M   'P 1'
#
loop_
_entity.id
_entity.type
_entity.pdbx_description
1 polymer ?
#
loop_
_entity_poly.entity_id
_entity_poly.type
_entity_poly.pdbx_seq_one_letter_code
_entity_poly.pdbx_strand_id
1 'polypeptide(L)'
;MRDYLERYLEHFLDLCKNRIFVMLCGIIVMFSAIALRLFSLQIVHGEEYRESVMVSTSRQLNVPASRGGIYDRYGRPLAVNRVAYSVQVDGGVTQEFSEDEQRALVGALVDYLWENGSTQVDSLPITSRAPYSFTFTGTAEERERQETRWKSSIGLKKKQLEMTAGECLDYLMEQYNVPETLPPDQKRTHLSLCMCGSRNIMALTLAMKLSSFGETLSDELPLEREYPYSFQFNENAAREKNWKESMQMEDDQLQYDSLQTLDYLRDYFGLPEGLPEQLTRDTLGIRYSLFLKRYQQFQSVTIATVVSDKTLAYVEENQDIFPGVTVSTVSLREYPQGKYFSHILGYIRQMTENDYPLYKDDLAPDGSPLYTTTDIVGQDGMERLYERQLNGVDGKVEIEVDSQGRRMSVIDATDPIAGKDLFLTLDIELQKTAFDALENQLKNAIVSKLTTSGKNAISTAELFSTMISANHISSSKLMRAEGGEQRALYERFLASEPEFDPEQDDAVTAVQNFLLDGVSRGTIPPRQFILIMAEQGVITLTDSERNAVASGAMGPLTVILNKLQSGDLTPGETALDPSTGSVFVSQVGSGQVLASVAYPSYDNNELVNTFNNSYYNSLLEDTNTPLVNRPLKQK
;
A
#
# COMPACT_ATOMS: atom_id res chain seq x y z
N MET A 1 -17.87 -18.86 89.58
CA MET A 1 -17.42 -18.42 88.25
C MET A 1 -15.91 -18.63 88.04
N ARG A 2 -15.05 -18.36 89.04
CA ARG A 2 -13.59 -18.58 88.97
C ARG A 2 -13.22 -20.07 88.82
N ASP A 3 -13.83 -20.98 89.60
CA ASP A 3 -13.57 -22.45 89.56
C ASP A 3 -14.02 -23.11 88.23
N TYR A 4 -15.01 -22.54 87.53
CA TYR A 4 -15.43 -23.02 86.24
C TYR A 4 -14.42 -22.59 85.13
N LEU A 5 -13.85 -21.40 85.25
CA LEU A 5 -12.85 -20.90 84.34
C LEU A 5 -11.51 -21.66 84.44
N GLU A 6 -11.09 -22.02 85.69
CA GLU A 6 -9.88 -22.80 85.96
C GLU A 6 -9.99 -24.23 85.40
N ARG A 7 -11.11 -24.90 85.58
CA ARG A 7 -11.35 -26.23 84.96
C ARG A 7 -11.41 -26.22 83.46
N TYR A 8 -11.95 -25.15 82.80
CA TYR A 8 -11.90 -24.99 81.35
C TYR A 8 -10.50 -24.74 80.86
N LEU A 9 -9.70 -23.98 81.61
CA LEU A 9 -8.32 -23.70 81.28
C LEU A 9 -7.42 -24.93 81.35
N GLU A 10 -7.60 -25.76 82.45
CA GLU A 10 -6.88 -27.03 82.59
C GLU A 10 -7.24 -28.03 81.47
N HIS A 11 -8.52 -28.15 81.10
CA HIS A 11 -8.96 -29.01 80.02
C HIS A 11 -8.43 -28.53 78.66
N PHE A 12 -8.37 -27.20 78.41
CA PHE A 12 -7.82 -26.62 77.19
C PHE A 12 -6.31 -26.85 77.13
N LEU A 13 -5.59 -26.70 78.25
CA LEU A 13 -4.16 -26.96 78.29
C LEU A 13 -3.81 -28.45 78.05
N ASP A 14 -4.65 -29.37 78.53
CA ASP A 14 -4.48 -30.81 78.27
C ASP A 14 -4.82 -31.19 76.84
N LEU A 15 -5.80 -30.53 76.19
CA LEU A 15 -6.07 -30.64 74.78
C LEU A 15 -4.91 -30.11 73.93
N CYS A 16 -4.26 -29.04 74.37
CA CYS A 16 -3.08 -28.48 73.69
C CYS A 16 -1.83 -29.37 73.76
N LYS A 17 -1.75 -30.33 74.65
CA LYS A 17 -0.70 -31.37 74.72
C LYS A 17 -0.91 -32.50 73.71
N ASN A 18 -2.13 -32.63 73.14
CA ASN A 18 -2.44 -33.64 72.16
C ASN A 18 -1.95 -33.20 70.77
N ARG A 19 -0.98 -33.92 70.18
CA ARG A 19 -0.39 -33.62 68.89
C ARG A 19 -1.43 -33.50 67.77
N ILE A 20 -2.48 -34.27 67.76
CA ILE A 20 -3.56 -34.25 66.78
C ILE A 20 -4.39 -32.96 66.92
N PHE A 21 -4.67 -32.50 68.14
CA PHE A 21 -5.40 -31.27 68.42
C PHE A 21 -4.61 -30.04 67.95
N VAL A 22 -3.30 -29.99 68.21
CA VAL A 22 -2.42 -28.91 67.75
C VAL A 22 -2.34 -28.88 66.24
N MET A 23 -2.24 -30.05 65.58
CA MET A 23 -2.31 -30.12 64.11
C MET A 23 -3.65 -29.62 63.55
N LEU A 24 -4.78 -30.03 64.18
CA LEU A 24 -6.11 -29.57 63.76
C LEU A 24 -6.28 -28.06 63.92
N CYS A 25 -5.83 -27.49 65.05
CA CYS A 25 -5.81 -26.03 65.23
C CYS A 25 -4.93 -25.32 64.18
N GLY A 26 -3.75 -25.86 63.84
CA GLY A 26 -2.89 -25.35 62.79
C GLY A 26 -3.57 -25.37 61.43
N ILE A 27 -4.27 -26.44 61.08
CA ILE A 27 -5.05 -26.56 59.86
C ILE A 27 -6.19 -25.53 59.82
N ILE A 28 -6.94 -25.38 60.92
CA ILE A 28 -8.03 -24.40 61.03
C ILE A 28 -7.51 -22.98 60.88
N VAL A 29 -6.39 -22.63 61.53
CA VAL A 29 -5.75 -21.30 61.37
C VAL A 29 -5.31 -21.06 59.92
N MET A 30 -4.70 -22.06 59.28
CA MET A 30 -4.30 -21.97 57.89
C MET A 30 -5.50 -21.79 56.95
N PHE A 31 -6.57 -22.58 57.11
CA PHE A 31 -7.80 -22.41 56.36
C PHE A 31 -8.48 -21.07 56.60
N SER A 32 -8.50 -20.59 57.84
CA SER A 32 -9.05 -19.27 58.19
C SER A 32 -8.23 -18.13 57.52
N ALA A 33 -6.91 -18.24 57.51
CA ALA A 33 -6.04 -17.27 56.84
C ALA A 33 -6.28 -17.26 55.32
N ILE A 34 -6.44 -18.43 54.70
CA ILE A 34 -6.78 -18.56 53.27
C ILE A 34 -8.18 -17.99 53.01
N ALA A 35 -9.17 -18.31 53.83
CA ALA A 35 -10.53 -17.79 53.67
C ALA A 35 -10.59 -16.26 53.82
N LEU A 36 -9.88 -15.70 54.81
CA LEU A 36 -9.75 -14.25 54.97
C LEU A 36 -9.04 -13.57 53.78
N ARG A 37 -8.01 -14.22 53.26
CA ARG A 37 -7.32 -13.72 52.07
C ARG A 37 -8.21 -13.77 50.82
N LEU A 38 -8.94 -14.85 50.62
CA LEU A 38 -9.93 -14.99 49.54
C LEU A 38 -11.05 -13.94 49.67
N PHE A 39 -11.58 -13.76 50.89
CA PHE A 39 -12.59 -12.74 51.16
C PHE A 39 -12.07 -11.32 50.86
N SER A 40 -10.84 -11.02 51.28
CA SER A 40 -10.18 -9.74 50.95
C SER A 40 -10.01 -9.54 49.44
N LEU A 41 -9.57 -10.57 48.71
CA LEU A 41 -9.36 -10.52 47.27
C LEU A 41 -10.67 -10.46 46.49
N GLN A 42 -11.70 -11.20 46.90
CA GLN A 42 -12.93 -11.31 46.11
C GLN A 42 -13.99 -10.26 46.45
N ILE A 43 -14.03 -9.81 47.71
CA ILE A 43 -15.10 -8.90 48.18
C ILE A 43 -14.57 -7.50 48.47
N VAL A 44 -13.44 -7.37 49.17
CA VAL A 44 -12.91 -6.05 49.53
C VAL A 44 -12.21 -5.36 48.35
N HIS A 45 -11.42 -6.12 47.63
CA HIS A 45 -10.67 -5.60 46.46
C HIS A 45 -11.19 -6.16 45.13
N GLY A 46 -12.32 -6.88 45.13
CA GLY A 46 -12.86 -7.53 43.92
C GLY A 46 -13.18 -6.56 42.79
N GLU A 47 -13.73 -5.39 43.12
CA GLU A 47 -14.03 -4.32 42.16
C GLU A 47 -12.76 -3.73 41.58
N GLU A 48 -11.76 -3.46 42.40
CA GLU A 48 -10.45 -2.90 41.99
C GLU A 48 -9.67 -3.86 41.06
N TYR A 49 -9.70 -5.17 41.37
CA TYR A 49 -9.14 -6.19 40.50
C TYR A 49 -9.94 -6.35 39.20
N ARG A 50 -11.26 -6.27 39.28
CA ARG A 50 -12.12 -6.32 38.10
C ARG A 50 -11.89 -5.12 37.18
N GLU A 51 -11.76 -3.92 37.73
CA GLU A 51 -11.43 -2.71 37.00
C GLU A 51 -10.03 -2.81 36.35
N SER A 52 -9.02 -3.29 37.07
CA SER A 52 -7.68 -3.47 36.54
C SER A 52 -7.60 -4.54 35.43
N VAL A 53 -8.39 -5.62 35.53
CA VAL A 53 -8.52 -6.62 34.47
C VAL A 53 -9.26 -6.05 33.26
N MET A 54 -10.34 -5.30 33.46
CA MET A 54 -11.04 -4.62 32.36
C MET A 54 -10.13 -3.65 31.60
N VAL A 55 -9.40 -2.80 32.31
CA VAL A 55 -8.43 -1.86 31.70
C VAL A 55 -7.32 -2.60 30.94
N SER A 56 -6.90 -3.78 31.39
CA SER A 56 -5.86 -4.57 30.71
C SER A 56 -6.36 -5.32 29.48
N THR A 57 -7.67 -5.58 29.40
CA THR A 57 -8.31 -6.34 28.31
C THR A 57 -9.14 -5.46 27.36
N SER A 58 -9.42 -4.19 27.71
CA SER A 58 -10.11 -3.29 26.81
C SER A 58 -9.14 -2.61 25.83
N ARG A 59 -9.60 -2.40 24.60
CA ARG A 59 -8.91 -1.65 23.54
C ARG A 59 -9.89 -0.72 22.87
N GLN A 60 -9.39 0.47 22.54
CA GLN A 60 -10.18 1.47 21.83
C GLN A 60 -9.84 1.43 20.33
N LEU A 61 -10.87 1.32 19.50
CA LEU A 61 -10.80 1.45 18.04
C LEU A 61 -11.41 2.79 17.64
N ASN A 62 -10.71 3.54 16.81
CA ASN A 62 -11.28 4.76 16.21
C ASN A 62 -12.15 4.38 15.00
N VAL A 63 -13.32 5.00 14.92
CA VAL A 63 -14.22 4.95 13.76
C VAL A 63 -14.12 6.27 13.04
N PRO A 64 -13.50 6.33 11.84
CA PRO A 64 -13.26 7.59 11.17
C PRO A 64 -14.54 8.37 10.90
N ALA A 65 -14.53 9.67 11.16
CA ALA A 65 -15.61 10.57 10.82
C ALA A 65 -15.65 10.85 9.31
N SER A 66 -16.83 11.08 8.79
CA SER A 66 -17.00 11.55 7.41
C SER A 66 -16.55 13.01 7.31
N ARG A 67 -15.62 13.31 6.38
CA ARG A 67 -15.16 14.68 6.10
C ARG A 67 -16.27 15.51 5.48
N GLY A 68 -16.37 16.80 5.80
CA GLY A 68 -17.36 17.73 5.21
C GLY A 68 -17.18 17.87 3.69
N GLY A 69 -18.28 18.05 2.97
CA GLY A 69 -18.28 18.34 1.54
C GLY A 69 -17.86 19.77 1.23
N ILE A 70 -17.32 20.02 0.02
CA ILE A 70 -17.08 21.35 -0.50
C ILE A 70 -17.94 21.54 -1.74
N TYR A 71 -18.70 22.62 -1.78
CA TYR A 71 -19.70 22.91 -2.80
C TYR A 71 -19.47 24.29 -3.40
N ASP A 72 -19.93 24.47 -4.63
CA ASP A 72 -19.98 25.77 -5.26
C ASP A 72 -21.13 26.65 -4.70
N ARG A 73 -21.26 27.86 -5.22
CA ARG A 73 -22.33 28.81 -4.79
C ARG A 73 -23.76 28.32 -4.99
N TYR A 74 -23.97 27.28 -5.79
CA TYR A 74 -25.27 26.68 -6.09
C TYR A 74 -25.48 25.32 -5.42
N GLY A 75 -24.54 24.89 -4.59
CA GLY A 75 -24.58 23.58 -3.93
C GLY A 75 -24.14 22.40 -4.81
N ARG A 76 -23.47 22.66 -5.93
CA ARG A 76 -22.93 21.60 -6.78
C ARG A 76 -21.60 21.11 -6.21
N PRO A 77 -21.32 19.78 -6.26
CA PRO A 77 -20.16 19.20 -5.58
C PRO A 77 -18.82 19.57 -6.23
N LEU A 78 -17.87 20.01 -5.42
CA LEU A 78 -16.48 20.29 -5.75
C LEU A 78 -15.53 19.26 -5.12
N ALA A 79 -15.79 18.91 -3.85
CA ALA A 79 -15.13 17.82 -3.16
C ALA A 79 -16.15 17.10 -2.29
N VAL A 80 -16.30 15.81 -2.49
CA VAL A 80 -17.27 14.97 -1.79
C VAL A 80 -16.66 13.65 -1.35
N ASN A 81 -17.36 12.94 -0.51
CA ASN A 81 -16.96 11.60 -0.13
C ASN A 81 -17.80 10.58 -0.89
N ARG A 82 -17.13 9.65 -1.54
CA ARG A 82 -17.75 8.50 -2.18
C ARG A 82 -17.56 7.27 -1.28
N VAL A 83 -18.63 6.57 -1.00
CA VAL A 83 -18.57 5.28 -0.31
C VAL A 83 -18.02 4.25 -1.29
N ALA A 84 -17.01 3.52 -0.84
CA ALA A 84 -16.45 2.37 -1.53
C ALA A 84 -16.35 1.20 -0.55
N TYR A 85 -16.12 0.02 -1.08
CA TYR A 85 -15.88 -1.17 -0.27
C TYR A 85 -14.40 -1.49 -0.24
N SER A 86 -13.92 -1.98 0.89
CA SER A 86 -12.56 -2.50 1.08
C SER A 86 -12.61 -3.90 1.64
N VAL A 87 -11.67 -4.74 1.22
CA VAL A 87 -11.45 -6.06 1.82
C VAL A 87 -10.42 -5.91 2.93
N GLN A 88 -10.79 -6.38 4.12
CA GLN A 88 -9.97 -6.33 5.31
C GLN A 88 -9.77 -7.74 5.87
N VAL A 89 -8.62 -7.95 6.47
CA VAL A 89 -8.27 -9.19 7.19
C VAL A 89 -7.99 -8.87 8.64
N ASP A 90 -8.67 -9.50 9.56
CA ASP A 90 -8.41 -9.33 10.99
C ASP A 90 -7.02 -9.86 11.33
N GLY A 91 -6.23 -9.07 12.05
CA GLY A 91 -4.86 -9.44 12.45
C GLY A 91 -4.79 -10.70 13.35
N GLY A 92 -5.90 -11.01 14.05
CA GLY A 92 -6.04 -12.15 14.94
C GLY A 92 -6.44 -13.47 14.28
N VAL A 93 -6.55 -13.52 12.94
CA VAL A 93 -6.88 -14.77 12.25
C VAL A 93 -5.76 -15.78 12.43
N THR A 94 -5.97 -16.68 13.37
CA THR A 94 -5.07 -17.81 13.69
C THR A 94 -5.70 -19.15 13.34
N GLN A 95 -6.93 -19.13 12.82
CA GLN A 95 -7.67 -20.35 12.54
C GLN A 95 -6.94 -21.19 11.50
N GLU A 96 -6.66 -22.43 11.85
CA GLU A 96 -6.20 -23.43 10.91
C GLU A 96 -7.41 -23.88 10.06
N PHE A 97 -7.23 -24.01 8.77
CA PHE A 97 -8.25 -24.61 7.91
C PHE A 97 -8.48 -26.06 8.29
N SER A 98 -9.70 -26.52 8.19
CA SER A 98 -9.98 -27.95 8.18
C SER A 98 -9.28 -28.63 6.99
N GLU A 99 -9.04 -29.92 7.08
CA GLU A 99 -8.37 -30.68 6.00
C GLU A 99 -9.10 -30.55 4.64
N ASP A 100 -10.43 -30.49 4.66
CA ASP A 100 -11.24 -30.36 3.44
C ASP A 100 -11.17 -28.95 2.85
N GLU A 101 -11.20 -27.91 3.68
CA GLU A 101 -11.03 -26.53 3.26
C GLU A 101 -9.62 -26.29 2.70
N GLN A 102 -8.60 -26.77 3.38
CA GLN A 102 -7.21 -26.66 2.92
C GLN A 102 -7.04 -27.34 1.56
N ARG A 103 -7.60 -28.55 1.41
CA ARG A 103 -7.56 -29.31 0.14
C ARG A 103 -8.24 -28.57 -0.99
N ALA A 104 -9.40 -27.96 -0.74
CA ALA A 104 -10.14 -27.19 -1.74
C ALA A 104 -9.38 -25.94 -2.18
N LEU A 105 -8.83 -25.18 -1.23
CA LEU A 105 -8.06 -23.97 -1.51
C LEU A 105 -6.76 -24.28 -2.25
N VAL A 106 -6.01 -25.28 -1.79
CA VAL A 106 -4.75 -25.69 -2.44
C VAL A 106 -5.03 -26.28 -3.83
N GLY A 107 -6.12 -27.04 -4.01
CA GLY A 107 -6.54 -27.52 -5.32
C GLY A 107 -6.77 -26.36 -6.30
N ALA A 108 -7.52 -25.34 -5.90
CA ALA A 108 -7.76 -24.15 -6.72
C ALA A 108 -6.46 -23.37 -7.04
N LEU A 109 -5.53 -23.32 -6.11
CA LEU A 109 -4.21 -22.70 -6.33
C LEU A 109 -3.38 -23.51 -7.34
N VAL A 110 -3.37 -24.83 -7.24
CA VAL A 110 -2.67 -25.71 -8.19
C VAL A 110 -3.23 -25.53 -9.59
N ASP A 111 -4.55 -25.53 -9.74
CA ASP A 111 -5.20 -25.33 -11.04
C ASP A 111 -4.82 -23.98 -11.66
N TYR A 112 -4.91 -22.90 -10.87
CA TYR A 112 -4.51 -21.57 -11.30
C TYR A 112 -3.04 -21.49 -11.74
N LEU A 113 -2.12 -22.06 -10.96
CA LEU A 113 -0.70 -22.07 -11.26
C LEU A 113 -0.41 -22.81 -12.59
N TRP A 114 -1.08 -23.93 -12.80
CA TRP A 114 -0.94 -24.71 -14.04
C TRP A 114 -1.49 -23.98 -15.27
N GLU A 115 -2.65 -23.35 -15.15
CA GLU A 115 -3.25 -22.54 -16.22
C GLU A 115 -2.36 -21.34 -16.60
N ASN A 116 -1.58 -20.82 -15.64
CA ASN A 116 -0.65 -19.70 -15.86
C ASN A 116 0.81 -20.15 -16.11
N GLY A 117 1.04 -21.43 -16.38
CA GLY A 117 2.35 -21.95 -16.80
C GLY A 117 3.37 -22.19 -15.67
N SER A 118 2.97 -22.02 -14.40
CA SER A 118 3.85 -22.26 -13.23
C SER A 118 3.76 -23.71 -12.78
N THR A 119 4.56 -24.58 -13.39
CA THR A 119 4.50 -26.04 -13.20
C THR A 119 5.55 -26.59 -12.22
N GLN A 120 6.37 -25.74 -11.61
CA GLN A 120 7.49 -26.14 -10.74
C GLN A 120 7.50 -25.36 -9.41
N VAL A 121 6.35 -25.34 -8.72
CA VAL A 121 6.25 -24.75 -7.39
C VAL A 121 6.61 -25.83 -6.37
N ASP A 122 7.81 -25.74 -5.80
CA ASP A 122 8.36 -26.77 -4.92
C ASP A 122 9.44 -26.19 -3.98
N SER A 123 9.31 -26.44 -2.70
CA SER A 123 10.31 -26.06 -1.67
C SER A 123 10.91 -27.26 -0.96
N LEU A 124 10.67 -28.46 -1.46
CA LEU A 124 11.20 -29.67 -0.83
C LEU A 124 12.68 -29.85 -1.13
N PRO A 125 13.53 -30.11 -0.13
CA PRO A 125 14.95 -30.40 -0.35
C PRO A 125 15.17 -31.85 -0.85
N ILE A 126 14.34 -32.27 -1.82
CA ILE A 126 14.35 -33.59 -2.43
C ILE A 126 14.30 -33.41 -3.95
N THR A 127 15.11 -34.18 -4.69
CA THR A 127 15.11 -34.15 -6.16
C THR A 127 13.69 -34.31 -6.75
N SER A 128 13.40 -33.57 -7.84
CA SER A 128 12.06 -33.55 -8.44
C SER A 128 11.65 -34.88 -9.10
N ARG A 129 12.62 -35.75 -9.44
CA ARG A 129 12.39 -37.03 -10.14
C ARG A 129 13.13 -38.16 -9.46
N ALA A 130 12.58 -39.36 -9.56
CA ALA A 130 13.22 -40.58 -9.09
C ALA A 130 14.50 -40.92 -9.92
N PRO A 131 15.55 -41.46 -9.28
CA PRO A 131 15.63 -41.83 -7.88
C PRO A 131 15.71 -40.57 -6.96
N TYR A 132 14.87 -40.54 -5.91
CA TYR A 132 14.81 -39.42 -5.00
C TYR A 132 16.03 -39.38 -4.10
N SER A 133 16.63 -38.20 -3.98
CA SER A 133 17.75 -37.91 -3.07
C SER A 133 17.60 -36.51 -2.47
N PHE A 134 18.19 -36.29 -1.29
CA PHE A 134 18.21 -34.96 -0.69
C PHE A 134 19.12 -34.02 -1.48
N THR A 135 18.74 -32.77 -1.59
CA THR A 135 19.44 -31.71 -2.35
C THR A 135 20.33 -30.82 -1.50
N PHE A 136 20.53 -31.15 -0.22
CA PHE A 136 21.39 -30.39 0.69
C PHE A 136 22.82 -30.29 0.18
N THR A 137 23.45 -29.12 0.34
CA THR A 137 24.78 -28.79 -0.14
C THR A 137 25.79 -28.72 1.01
N GLY A 138 27.10 -28.80 0.71
CA GLY A 138 28.18 -28.72 1.69
C GLY A 138 28.91 -30.02 1.92
N THR A 139 29.68 -30.09 3.00
CA THR A 139 30.43 -31.30 3.42
C THR A 139 29.46 -32.43 3.83
N ALA A 140 29.94 -33.66 3.90
CA ALA A 140 29.10 -34.80 4.29
C ALA A 140 28.45 -34.61 5.66
N GLU A 141 29.19 -34.06 6.64
CA GLU A 141 28.67 -33.79 7.98
C GLU A 141 27.66 -32.63 8.01
N GLU A 142 27.83 -31.62 7.16
CA GLU A 142 26.89 -30.50 7.03
C GLU A 142 25.59 -30.96 6.40
N ARG A 143 25.64 -31.75 5.35
CA ARG A 143 24.45 -32.34 4.70
C ARG A 143 23.67 -33.21 5.67
N GLU A 144 24.32 -34.07 6.43
CA GLU A 144 23.67 -34.93 7.43
C GLU A 144 22.99 -34.11 8.54
N ARG A 145 23.64 -33.02 8.98
CA ARG A 145 23.03 -32.07 9.94
C ARG A 145 21.81 -31.34 9.38
N GLN A 146 21.90 -30.87 8.15
CA GLN A 146 20.78 -30.19 7.46
C GLN A 146 19.61 -31.17 7.26
N GLU A 147 19.90 -32.37 6.80
CA GLU A 147 18.92 -33.45 6.61
C GLU A 147 18.20 -33.79 7.93
N THR A 148 18.97 -34.02 8.99
CA THR A 148 18.40 -34.31 10.33
C THR A 148 17.55 -33.16 10.87
N ARG A 149 18.01 -31.91 10.66
CA ARG A 149 17.25 -30.72 11.05
C ARG A 149 15.94 -30.62 10.28
N TRP A 150 15.99 -30.81 8.97
CA TRP A 150 14.79 -30.77 8.11
C TRP A 150 13.80 -31.89 8.48
N LYS A 151 14.28 -33.14 8.62
CA LYS A 151 13.45 -34.26 9.07
C LYS A 151 12.79 -33.99 10.41
N SER A 152 13.51 -33.36 11.34
CA SER A 152 12.96 -32.96 12.64
C SER A 152 11.92 -31.85 12.52
N SER A 153 12.09 -30.90 11.59
CA SER A 153 11.14 -29.80 11.36
C SER A 153 9.81 -30.26 10.78
N ILE A 154 9.79 -31.34 10.00
CA ILE A 154 8.57 -31.98 9.47
C ILE A 154 7.95 -33.01 10.45
N GLY A 155 8.42 -33.03 11.69
CA GLY A 155 7.83 -33.84 12.79
C GLY A 155 8.35 -35.27 12.90
N LEU A 156 9.32 -35.70 12.08
CA LEU A 156 9.91 -37.04 12.17
C LEU A 156 10.74 -37.21 13.44
N LYS A 157 10.64 -38.35 14.10
CA LYS A 157 11.30 -38.64 15.38
C LYS A 157 11.97 -40.00 15.41
N LYS A 158 13.09 -40.10 16.12
CA LYS A 158 13.81 -41.37 16.36
C LYS A 158 14.11 -42.15 15.06
N LYS A 159 13.54 -43.35 14.93
CA LYS A 159 13.76 -44.23 13.76
C LYS A 159 13.31 -43.63 12.42
N GLN A 160 12.37 -42.69 12.44
CA GLN A 160 11.92 -42.00 11.23
C GLN A 160 12.98 -41.04 10.67
N LEU A 161 13.99 -40.65 11.46
CA LEU A 161 15.11 -39.85 10.99
C LEU A 161 16.03 -40.65 10.03
N GLU A 162 15.93 -41.98 9.99
CA GLU A 162 16.66 -42.85 9.07
C GLU A 162 15.97 -43.00 7.70
N MET A 163 14.76 -42.43 7.51
CA MET A 163 14.01 -42.53 6.26
C MET A 163 14.80 -41.93 5.09
N THR A 164 14.72 -42.59 3.94
CA THR A 164 15.26 -42.08 2.68
C THR A 164 14.44 -40.89 2.17
N ALA A 165 14.95 -40.16 1.17
CA ALA A 165 14.23 -39.03 0.57
C ALA A 165 12.85 -39.44 -0.02
N GLY A 166 12.79 -40.64 -0.64
CA GLY A 166 11.52 -41.18 -1.15
C GLY A 166 10.51 -41.49 -0.04
N GLU A 167 10.97 -42.19 1.01
CA GLU A 167 10.11 -42.50 2.16
C GLU A 167 9.62 -41.24 2.90
N CYS A 168 10.46 -40.19 2.99
CA CYS A 168 10.02 -38.90 3.52
C CYS A 168 8.95 -38.25 2.64
N LEU A 169 9.10 -38.32 1.32
CA LEU A 169 8.12 -37.79 0.37
C LEU A 169 6.78 -38.51 0.48
N ASP A 170 6.78 -39.85 0.52
CA ASP A 170 5.60 -40.67 0.69
C ASP A 170 4.89 -40.38 2.02
N TYR A 171 5.66 -40.28 3.11
CA TYR A 171 5.15 -39.91 4.42
C TYR A 171 4.45 -38.53 4.41
N LEU A 172 5.07 -37.52 3.78
CA LEU A 172 4.48 -36.18 3.69
C LEU A 172 3.21 -36.18 2.83
N MET A 173 3.21 -36.90 1.71
CA MET A 173 2.02 -37.01 0.86
C MET A 173 0.84 -37.65 1.59
N GLU A 174 1.10 -38.66 2.43
CA GLU A 174 0.10 -39.28 3.28
C GLU A 174 -0.35 -38.32 4.41
N GLN A 175 0.59 -37.67 5.09
CA GLN A 175 0.32 -36.74 6.20
C GLN A 175 -0.54 -35.56 5.78
N TYR A 176 -0.32 -35.03 4.57
CA TYR A 176 -1.08 -33.89 4.02
C TYR A 176 -2.24 -34.31 3.12
N ASN A 177 -2.59 -35.60 3.09
CA ASN A 177 -3.71 -36.15 2.31
C ASN A 177 -3.71 -35.69 0.84
N VAL A 178 -2.51 -35.69 0.19
CA VAL A 178 -2.37 -35.27 -1.21
C VAL A 178 -3.17 -36.21 -2.12
N PRO A 179 -4.07 -35.70 -2.99
CA PRO A 179 -4.91 -36.57 -3.85
C PRO A 179 -4.10 -37.47 -4.76
N GLU A 180 -4.37 -38.79 -4.73
CA GLU A 180 -3.67 -39.77 -5.56
C GLU A 180 -3.92 -39.59 -7.06
N THR A 181 -5.03 -38.94 -7.40
CA THR A 181 -5.45 -38.69 -8.79
C THR A 181 -4.65 -37.62 -9.51
N LEU A 182 -3.89 -36.80 -8.78
CA LEU A 182 -3.07 -35.73 -9.35
C LEU A 182 -1.83 -36.28 -10.07
N PRO A 183 -1.37 -35.65 -11.17
CA PRO A 183 -0.07 -35.94 -11.79
C PRO A 183 1.10 -35.71 -10.79
N PRO A 184 2.24 -36.41 -10.95
CA PRO A 184 3.36 -36.32 -10.01
C PRO A 184 3.84 -34.90 -9.73
N ASP A 185 3.94 -34.05 -10.77
CA ASP A 185 4.39 -32.66 -10.62
C ASP A 185 3.35 -31.83 -9.83
N GLN A 186 2.05 -32.03 -10.09
CA GLN A 186 0.97 -31.39 -9.32
C GLN A 186 0.90 -31.87 -7.87
N LYS A 187 1.21 -33.14 -7.60
CA LYS A 187 1.30 -33.66 -6.23
C LYS A 187 2.37 -32.91 -5.41
N ARG A 188 3.52 -32.64 -6.01
CA ARG A 188 4.60 -31.89 -5.32
C ARG A 188 4.21 -30.45 -5.05
N THR A 189 3.63 -29.77 -6.04
CA THR A 189 3.12 -28.41 -5.87
C THR A 189 2.03 -28.37 -4.79
N HIS A 190 1.10 -29.32 -4.83
CA HIS A 190 0.05 -29.43 -3.81
C HIS A 190 0.65 -29.62 -2.41
N LEU A 191 1.63 -30.52 -2.28
CA LEU A 191 2.32 -30.76 -1.01
C LEU A 191 3.05 -29.51 -0.52
N SER A 192 3.82 -28.83 -1.38
CA SER A 192 4.56 -27.62 -1.02
C SER A 192 3.64 -26.48 -0.58
N LEU A 193 2.48 -26.33 -1.22
CA LEU A 193 1.45 -25.38 -0.82
C LEU A 193 0.81 -25.76 0.53
N CYS A 194 0.52 -27.04 0.76
CA CYS A 194 0.02 -27.48 2.08
C CYS A 194 1.02 -27.20 3.20
N MET A 195 2.31 -27.41 2.94
CA MET A 195 3.39 -27.22 3.93
C MET A 195 3.65 -25.74 4.25
N CYS A 196 3.27 -24.79 3.39
CA CYS A 196 3.52 -23.37 3.66
C CYS A 196 2.61 -22.78 4.77
N GLY A 197 1.60 -23.55 5.21
CA GLY A 197 0.72 -23.22 6.33
C GLY A 197 -0.49 -22.35 5.98
N SER A 198 -1.53 -22.43 6.81
CA SER A 198 -2.85 -21.84 6.55
C SER A 198 -2.81 -20.33 6.26
N ARG A 199 -1.96 -19.57 6.94
CA ARG A 199 -1.81 -18.12 6.69
C ARG A 199 -1.27 -17.80 5.29
N ASN A 200 -0.34 -18.59 4.79
CA ASN A 200 0.20 -18.42 3.45
C ASN A 200 -0.80 -18.87 2.40
N ILE A 201 -1.51 -19.97 2.63
CA ILE A 201 -2.59 -20.45 1.74
C ILE A 201 -3.67 -19.37 1.62
N MET A 202 -4.10 -18.77 2.74
CA MET A 202 -5.07 -17.68 2.74
C MET A 202 -4.56 -16.47 1.93
N ALA A 203 -3.34 -16.01 2.21
CA ALA A 203 -2.76 -14.86 1.52
C ALA A 203 -2.59 -15.11 0.02
N LEU A 204 -2.10 -16.30 -0.39
CA LEU A 204 -2.00 -16.73 -1.79
C LEU A 204 -3.36 -16.75 -2.47
N THR A 205 -4.37 -17.33 -1.82
CA THR A 205 -5.72 -17.43 -2.40
C THR A 205 -6.36 -16.06 -2.55
N LEU A 206 -6.22 -15.19 -1.56
CA LEU A 206 -6.73 -13.82 -1.63
C LEU A 206 -6.02 -13.01 -2.72
N ALA A 207 -4.68 -13.05 -2.77
CA ALA A 207 -3.90 -12.38 -3.81
C ALA A 207 -4.33 -12.85 -5.21
N MET A 208 -4.41 -14.18 -5.42
CA MET A 208 -4.85 -14.77 -6.66
C MET A 208 -6.27 -14.34 -7.05
N LYS A 209 -7.23 -14.43 -6.13
CA LYS A 209 -8.65 -14.12 -6.43
C LYS A 209 -8.87 -12.64 -6.68
N LEU A 210 -8.33 -11.76 -5.82
CA LEU A 210 -8.45 -10.32 -5.99
C LEU A 210 -7.82 -9.87 -7.32
N SER A 211 -6.62 -10.35 -7.64
CA SER A 211 -5.99 -10.08 -8.93
C SER A 211 -6.81 -10.61 -10.11
N SER A 212 -7.42 -11.80 -10.00
CA SER A 212 -8.29 -12.36 -11.06
C SER A 212 -9.58 -11.58 -11.28
N PHE A 213 -10.01 -10.79 -10.28
CA PHE A 213 -11.15 -9.88 -10.39
C PHE A 213 -10.74 -8.50 -10.89
N GLY A 214 -9.43 -8.25 -11.08
CA GLY A 214 -8.89 -6.96 -11.50
C GLY A 214 -8.75 -5.95 -10.37
N GLU A 215 -8.78 -6.40 -9.11
CA GLU A 215 -8.65 -5.52 -7.97
C GLU A 215 -7.19 -5.11 -7.74
N THR A 216 -7.02 -3.86 -7.32
CA THR A 216 -5.72 -3.37 -6.88
C THR A 216 -5.54 -3.68 -5.40
N LEU A 217 -4.57 -4.52 -5.08
CA LEU A 217 -4.23 -4.82 -3.69
C LEU A 217 -3.60 -3.59 -3.02
N SER A 218 -3.76 -3.47 -1.73
CA SER A 218 -3.15 -2.45 -0.87
C SER A 218 -2.30 -3.14 0.18
N ASP A 219 -1.05 -2.72 0.35
CA ASP A 219 -0.15 -3.28 1.35
C ASP A 219 0.86 -2.24 1.86
N GLU A 220 1.53 -2.56 2.95
CA GLU A 220 2.53 -1.70 3.59
C GLU A 220 3.99 -2.13 3.27
N LEU A 221 4.19 -3.08 2.34
CA LEU A 221 5.53 -3.52 1.96
C LEU A 221 6.23 -2.41 1.15
N PRO A 222 7.39 -1.89 1.59
CA PRO A 222 8.03 -0.74 0.95
C PRO A 222 8.81 -1.11 -0.33
N LEU A 223 8.16 -1.88 -1.20
CA LEU A 223 8.60 -2.27 -2.53
C LEU A 223 7.51 -1.92 -3.53
N GLU A 224 7.88 -1.42 -4.71
CA GLU A 224 6.91 -1.21 -5.80
C GLU A 224 6.17 -2.51 -6.11
N ARG A 225 4.92 -2.37 -6.59
CA ARG A 225 4.06 -3.54 -6.85
C ARG A 225 4.27 -4.14 -8.22
N GLU A 226 4.64 -3.31 -9.18
CA GLU A 226 4.86 -3.72 -10.57
C GLU A 226 6.35 -3.83 -10.86
N TYR A 227 6.71 -4.79 -11.68
CA TYR A 227 8.08 -4.90 -12.19
C TYR A 227 8.41 -3.72 -13.14
N PRO A 228 9.61 -3.14 -13.07
CA PRO A 228 10.71 -3.49 -12.18
C PRO A 228 10.48 -3.00 -10.74
N TYR A 229 10.66 -3.91 -9.77
CA TYR A 229 10.51 -3.57 -8.36
C TYR A 229 11.60 -2.62 -7.92
N SER A 230 11.24 -1.59 -7.17
CA SER A 230 12.17 -0.66 -6.52
C SER A 230 11.72 -0.38 -5.09
N PHE A 231 12.65 0.07 -4.26
CA PHE A 231 12.32 0.45 -2.88
C PHE A 231 11.61 1.79 -2.82
N GLN A 232 10.60 1.91 -1.96
CA GLN A 232 9.81 3.13 -1.76
C GLN A 232 10.37 4.05 -0.67
N PHE A 233 11.70 4.09 -0.51
CA PHE A 233 12.35 4.92 0.52
C PHE A 233 12.81 6.29 0.02
N ASN A 234 12.45 6.71 -1.21
CA ASN A 234 12.85 7.99 -1.82
C ASN A 234 14.36 8.22 -1.72
N GLU A 235 15.17 7.24 -2.12
CA GLU A 235 16.65 7.26 -2.10
C GLU A 235 17.26 7.44 -0.68
N ASN A 236 16.48 7.24 0.37
CA ASN A 236 16.95 7.31 1.74
C ASN A 236 17.56 5.97 2.19
N ALA A 237 18.83 5.76 1.86
CA ALA A 237 19.58 4.55 2.20
C ALA A 237 19.57 4.19 3.71
N ALA A 238 19.47 5.20 4.59
CA ALA A 238 19.39 4.95 6.03
C ALA A 238 18.03 4.34 6.42
N ARG A 239 16.92 4.80 5.82
CA ARG A 239 15.59 4.22 6.05
C ARG A 239 15.49 2.80 5.51
N GLU A 240 16.03 2.57 4.32
CA GLU A 240 16.09 1.25 3.72
C GLU A 240 16.87 0.26 4.60
N LYS A 241 18.07 0.65 5.03
CA LYS A 241 18.90 -0.14 5.94
C LYS A 241 18.18 -0.49 7.23
N ASN A 242 17.60 0.51 7.92
CA ASN A 242 16.85 0.30 9.16
C ASN A 242 15.67 -0.66 8.96
N TRP A 243 14.99 -0.58 7.82
CA TRP A 243 13.91 -1.49 7.50
C TRP A 243 14.42 -2.92 7.29
N LYS A 244 15.49 -3.13 6.50
CA LYS A 244 16.12 -4.44 6.30
C LYS A 244 16.58 -5.05 7.63
N GLU A 245 17.19 -4.26 8.51
CA GLU A 245 17.56 -4.69 9.87
C GLU A 245 16.32 -5.10 10.69
N SER A 246 15.21 -4.38 10.57
CA SER A 246 13.94 -4.72 11.25
C SER A 246 13.34 -6.04 10.77
N MET A 247 13.64 -6.44 9.54
CA MET A 247 13.30 -7.74 8.96
C MET A 247 14.32 -8.85 9.29
N GLN A 248 15.29 -8.59 10.18
CA GLN A 248 16.32 -9.54 10.64
C GLN A 248 17.28 -9.99 9.53
N MET A 249 17.49 -9.14 8.54
CA MET A 249 18.52 -9.38 7.51
C MET A 249 19.92 -9.23 8.11
N GLU A 250 20.83 -10.13 7.74
CA GLU A 250 22.23 -10.12 8.18
C GLU A 250 23.03 -9.02 7.43
N ASP A 251 24.22 -8.66 7.94
CA ASP A 251 25.00 -7.54 7.43
C ASP A 251 25.33 -7.63 5.93
N ASP A 252 25.57 -8.84 5.40
CA ASP A 252 25.80 -9.11 3.98
C ASP A 252 24.51 -8.99 3.14
N GLN A 253 23.35 -9.25 3.74
CA GLN A 253 22.04 -9.14 3.11
C GLN A 253 21.51 -7.70 3.04
N LEU A 254 22.08 -6.77 3.83
CA LEU A 254 21.70 -5.36 3.77
C LEU A 254 22.00 -4.72 2.40
N GLN A 255 22.88 -5.34 1.61
CA GLN A 255 23.22 -4.90 0.25
C GLN A 255 22.28 -5.49 -0.84
N TYR A 256 21.33 -6.34 -0.47
CA TYR A 256 20.40 -6.94 -1.42
C TYR A 256 19.60 -5.89 -2.18
N ASP A 257 19.48 -6.08 -3.48
CA ASP A 257 18.55 -5.31 -4.30
C ASP A 257 17.07 -5.70 -4.02
N SER A 258 16.16 -5.10 -4.72
CA SER A 258 14.73 -5.34 -4.54
C SER A 258 14.30 -6.79 -4.81
N LEU A 259 14.87 -7.43 -5.84
CA LEU A 259 14.58 -8.84 -6.19
C LEU A 259 15.17 -9.80 -5.16
N GLN A 260 16.42 -9.61 -4.79
CA GLN A 260 17.07 -10.40 -3.74
C GLN A 260 16.37 -10.26 -2.40
N THR A 261 15.87 -9.06 -2.10
CA THR A 261 15.07 -8.79 -0.90
C THR A 261 13.71 -9.50 -0.96
N LEU A 262 13.07 -9.54 -2.14
CA LEU A 262 11.83 -10.27 -2.34
C LEU A 262 12.02 -11.78 -2.11
N ASP A 263 13.11 -12.36 -2.61
CA ASP A 263 13.49 -13.75 -2.37
C ASP A 263 13.75 -14.04 -0.89
N TYR A 264 14.47 -13.15 -0.21
CA TYR A 264 14.67 -13.25 1.24
C TYR A 264 13.35 -13.27 2.00
N LEU A 265 12.43 -12.35 1.66
CA LEU A 265 11.11 -12.27 2.30
C LEU A 265 10.25 -13.50 2.00
N ARG A 266 10.34 -14.08 0.79
CA ARG A 266 9.69 -15.34 0.45
C ARG A 266 10.10 -16.44 1.43
N ASP A 267 11.39 -16.58 1.66
CA ASP A 267 11.94 -17.58 2.58
C ASP A 267 11.59 -17.26 4.04
N TYR A 268 11.68 -15.98 4.44
CA TYR A 268 11.31 -15.50 5.78
C TYR A 268 9.86 -15.81 6.14
N PHE A 269 8.93 -15.64 5.21
CA PHE A 269 7.51 -15.95 5.41
C PHE A 269 7.16 -17.40 5.08
N GLY A 270 8.09 -18.19 4.55
CA GLY A 270 7.89 -19.61 4.23
C GLY A 270 6.99 -19.87 3.04
N LEU A 271 7.06 -19.01 2.01
CA LEU A 271 6.38 -19.25 0.74
C LEU A 271 7.20 -20.20 -0.14
N PRO A 272 6.56 -21.09 -0.93
CA PRO A 272 7.27 -22.01 -1.81
C PRO A 272 7.96 -21.29 -2.96
N GLU A 273 9.06 -21.88 -3.45
CA GLU A 273 9.75 -21.44 -4.65
C GLU A 273 8.95 -21.74 -5.92
N GLY A 274 9.20 -20.98 -6.99
CA GLY A 274 8.59 -21.21 -8.30
C GLY A 274 7.18 -20.62 -8.46
N LEU A 275 6.68 -19.86 -7.49
CA LEU A 275 5.46 -19.07 -7.65
C LEU A 275 5.67 -17.97 -8.70
N PRO A 276 4.63 -17.56 -9.44
CA PRO A 276 4.69 -16.36 -10.28
C PRO A 276 5.16 -15.15 -9.47
N GLU A 277 6.06 -14.36 -10.05
CA GLU A 277 6.72 -13.26 -9.35
C GLU A 277 5.72 -12.24 -8.80
N GLN A 278 4.74 -11.83 -9.62
CA GLN A 278 3.68 -10.92 -9.18
C GLN A 278 2.83 -11.50 -8.06
N LEU A 279 2.46 -12.79 -8.14
CA LEU A 279 1.70 -13.45 -7.08
C LEU A 279 2.53 -13.53 -5.78
N THR A 280 3.83 -13.77 -5.89
CA THR A 280 4.76 -13.75 -4.76
C THR A 280 4.78 -12.38 -4.11
N ARG A 281 4.97 -11.30 -4.90
CA ARG A 281 4.99 -9.91 -4.42
C ARG A 281 3.69 -9.53 -3.70
N ASP A 282 2.56 -9.84 -4.31
CA ASP A 282 1.23 -9.53 -3.76
C ASP A 282 0.96 -10.31 -2.47
N THR A 283 1.32 -11.58 -2.44
CA THR A 283 1.21 -12.41 -1.23
C THR A 283 2.10 -11.90 -0.10
N LEU A 284 3.34 -11.52 -0.42
CA LEU A 284 4.27 -10.94 0.55
C LEU A 284 3.76 -9.60 1.09
N GLY A 285 3.11 -8.78 0.27
CA GLY A 285 2.46 -7.55 0.70
C GLY A 285 1.39 -7.80 1.77
N ILE A 286 0.50 -8.76 1.54
CA ILE A 286 -0.52 -9.18 2.52
C ILE A 286 0.16 -9.72 3.80
N ARG A 287 1.14 -10.62 3.65
CA ARG A 287 1.84 -11.23 4.78
C ARG A 287 2.60 -10.21 5.62
N TYR A 288 3.26 -9.25 4.97
CA TYR A 288 3.99 -8.18 5.64
C TYR A 288 3.05 -7.25 6.41
N SER A 289 1.93 -6.84 5.80
CA SER A 289 0.94 -5.99 6.45
C SER A 289 0.34 -6.66 7.70
N LEU A 290 0.04 -7.96 7.62
CA LEU A 290 -0.37 -8.77 8.79
C LEU A 290 0.75 -8.90 9.83
N PHE A 291 2.01 -9.04 9.41
CA PHE A 291 3.16 -9.10 10.31
C PHE A 291 3.36 -7.80 11.10
N LEU A 292 3.14 -6.65 10.51
CA LEU A 292 3.20 -5.37 11.21
C LEU A 292 2.15 -5.28 12.34
N LYS A 293 0.99 -5.90 12.17
CA LYS A 293 -0.10 -5.93 13.16
C LYS A 293 -0.04 -7.12 14.13
N ARG A 294 1.04 -7.94 14.14
CA ARG A 294 1.16 -9.15 14.96
C ARG A 294 0.98 -8.94 16.47
N TYR A 295 1.21 -7.74 16.97
CA TYR A 295 0.98 -7.35 18.38
C TYR A 295 -0.31 -6.55 18.59
N GLN A 296 -1.03 -6.24 17.52
CA GLN A 296 -2.28 -5.48 17.51
C GLN A 296 -3.36 -6.26 16.74
N GLN A 297 -3.55 -7.52 17.10
CA GLN A 297 -4.42 -8.45 16.38
C GLN A 297 -5.91 -8.06 16.39
N PHE A 298 -6.29 -7.09 17.22
CA PHE A 298 -7.63 -6.49 17.22
C PHE A 298 -7.85 -5.50 16.08
N GLN A 299 -6.79 -5.09 15.37
CA GLN A 299 -6.88 -4.21 14.21
C GLN A 299 -6.93 -5.03 12.92
N SER A 300 -7.89 -4.70 12.07
CA SER A 300 -7.97 -5.27 10.73
C SER A 300 -6.93 -4.63 9.81
N VAL A 301 -6.46 -5.38 8.85
CA VAL A 301 -5.54 -4.95 7.79
C VAL A 301 -6.33 -4.83 6.49
N THR A 302 -6.32 -3.67 5.87
CA THR A 302 -6.92 -3.48 4.54
C THR A 302 -5.99 -4.06 3.48
N ILE A 303 -6.50 -4.99 2.68
CA ILE A 303 -5.74 -5.67 1.61
C ILE A 303 -6.18 -5.28 0.19
N ALA A 304 -7.36 -4.69 0.05
CA ALA A 304 -7.82 -4.08 -1.19
C ALA A 304 -8.82 -2.96 -0.90
N THR A 305 -8.72 -1.87 -1.64
CA THR A 305 -9.64 -0.72 -1.56
C THR A 305 -10.39 -0.56 -2.88
N VAL A 306 -11.59 0.03 -2.82
CA VAL A 306 -12.41 0.27 -4.03
C VAL A 306 -12.74 -1.01 -4.79
N VAL A 307 -13.12 -2.06 -4.05
CA VAL A 307 -13.39 -3.34 -4.67
C VAL A 307 -14.74 -3.36 -5.39
N SER A 308 -14.84 -4.20 -6.42
CA SER A 308 -16.05 -4.39 -7.23
C SER A 308 -17.13 -5.18 -6.49
N ASP A 309 -18.36 -5.08 -6.98
CA ASP A 309 -19.49 -5.88 -6.47
C ASP A 309 -19.23 -7.40 -6.57
N LYS A 310 -18.41 -7.81 -7.54
CA LYS A 310 -18.01 -9.23 -7.70
C LYS A 310 -17.13 -9.69 -6.54
N THR A 311 -16.21 -8.84 -6.12
CA THR A 311 -15.34 -9.11 -4.97
C THR A 311 -16.13 -9.09 -3.67
N LEU A 312 -17.05 -8.12 -3.52
CA LEU A 312 -17.97 -8.07 -2.39
C LEU A 312 -18.76 -9.39 -2.26
N ALA A 313 -19.42 -9.82 -3.33
CA ALA A 313 -20.18 -11.05 -3.34
C ALA A 313 -19.30 -12.27 -2.99
N TYR A 314 -18.09 -12.36 -3.58
CA TYR A 314 -17.18 -13.47 -3.33
C TYR A 314 -16.75 -13.54 -1.85
N VAL A 315 -16.40 -12.43 -1.23
CA VAL A 315 -15.99 -12.42 0.18
C VAL A 315 -17.17 -12.78 1.10
N GLU A 316 -18.35 -12.20 0.84
CA GLU A 316 -19.56 -12.48 1.64
C GLU A 316 -20.03 -13.93 1.52
N GLU A 317 -19.93 -14.53 0.34
CA GLU A 317 -20.32 -15.94 0.09
C GLU A 317 -19.32 -16.95 0.66
N ASN A 318 -18.07 -16.54 0.92
CA ASN A 318 -17.01 -17.44 1.36
C ASN A 318 -16.47 -17.10 2.77
N GLN A 319 -17.26 -16.44 3.61
CA GLN A 319 -16.86 -16.12 5.00
C GLN A 319 -16.53 -17.36 5.83
N ASP A 320 -17.18 -18.48 5.57
CA ASP A 320 -16.89 -19.75 6.25
C ASP A 320 -15.50 -20.28 5.89
N ILE A 321 -15.04 -20.02 4.66
CA ILE A 321 -13.72 -20.45 4.15
C ILE A 321 -12.63 -19.48 4.58
N PHE A 322 -12.95 -18.16 4.65
CA PHE A 322 -12.01 -17.12 5.04
C PHE A 322 -12.45 -16.43 6.34
N PRO A 323 -12.39 -17.13 7.47
CA PRO A 323 -12.76 -16.51 8.74
C PRO A 323 -11.85 -15.31 9.04
N GLY A 324 -12.46 -14.17 9.36
CA GLY A 324 -11.75 -12.92 9.61
C GLY A 324 -11.39 -12.12 8.36
N VAL A 325 -11.80 -12.57 7.17
CA VAL A 325 -11.82 -11.71 5.97
C VAL A 325 -13.21 -11.07 5.88
N THR A 326 -13.24 -9.75 5.89
CA THR A 326 -14.50 -8.98 5.91
C THR A 326 -14.47 -7.88 4.87
N VAL A 327 -15.66 -7.46 4.45
CA VAL A 327 -15.81 -6.24 3.65
C VAL A 327 -16.24 -5.09 4.55
N SER A 328 -15.52 -3.98 4.48
CA SER A 328 -15.81 -2.76 5.21
C SER A 328 -16.05 -1.61 4.25
N THR A 329 -16.92 -0.68 4.64
CA THR A 329 -17.12 0.56 3.88
C THR A 329 -16.01 1.55 4.20
N VAL A 330 -15.43 2.15 3.15
CA VAL A 330 -14.44 3.23 3.27
C VAL A 330 -14.96 4.49 2.60
N SER A 331 -14.64 5.63 3.17
CA SER A 331 -14.99 6.94 2.63
C SER A 331 -13.82 7.48 1.82
N LEU A 332 -13.97 7.55 0.51
CA LEU A 332 -12.96 8.05 -0.41
C LEU A 332 -13.24 9.50 -0.76
N ARG A 333 -12.25 10.37 -0.68
CA ARG A 333 -12.37 11.75 -1.15
C ARG A 333 -12.33 11.78 -2.67
N GLU A 334 -13.28 12.48 -3.27
CA GLU A 334 -13.41 12.64 -4.71
C GLU A 334 -13.54 14.10 -5.07
N TYR A 335 -12.85 14.52 -6.13
CA TYR A 335 -12.91 15.86 -6.69
C TYR A 335 -13.55 15.79 -8.09
N PRO A 336 -14.90 15.88 -8.20
CA PRO A 336 -15.62 15.65 -9.46
C PRO A 336 -15.24 16.59 -10.59
N GLN A 337 -14.63 17.74 -10.26
CA GLN A 337 -14.21 18.74 -11.23
C GLN A 337 -12.70 18.69 -11.56
N GLY A 338 -11.94 17.78 -10.91
CA GLY A 338 -10.53 17.49 -11.17
C GLY A 338 -9.69 18.74 -11.42
N LYS A 339 -8.99 18.79 -12.55
CA LYS A 339 -8.06 19.86 -12.94
C LYS A 339 -8.61 21.29 -12.90
N TYR A 340 -9.93 21.48 -12.99
CA TYR A 340 -10.50 22.83 -13.02
C TYR A 340 -10.41 23.56 -11.68
N PHE A 341 -10.35 22.83 -10.59
CA PHE A 341 -10.40 23.37 -9.22
C PHE A 341 -9.20 22.98 -8.35
N SER A 342 -8.24 22.24 -8.86
CA SER A 342 -7.16 21.67 -8.07
C SER A 342 -6.42 22.70 -7.21
N HIS A 343 -6.03 23.85 -7.75
CA HIS A 343 -5.32 24.91 -7.03
C HIS A 343 -6.17 25.58 -5.93
N ILE A 344 -7.50 25.51 -6.06
CA ILE A 344 -8.41 26.09 -5.07
C ILE A 344 -8.69 25.08 -3.97
N LEU A 345 -9.01 23.85 -4.35
CA LEU A 345 -9.39 22.80 -3.40
C LEU A 345 -8.17 22.25 -2.67
N GLY A 346 -7.07 22.05 -3.40
CA GLY A 346 -5.93 21.30 -2.89
C GLY A 346 -6.25 19.80 -2.86
N TYR A 347 -5.62 19.08 -1.95
CA TYR A 347 -5.80 17.64 -1.76
C TYR A 347 -5.57 17.28 -0.29
N ILE A 348 -5.99 16.06 0.09
CA ILE A 348 -5.77 15.50 1.41
C ILE A 348 -4.74 14.38 1.34
N ARG A 349 -3.95 14.24 2.40
CA ARG A 349 -2.93 13.19 2.54
C ARG A 349 -2.71 12.86 4.00
N GLN A 350 -2.13 11.70 4.29
CA GLN A 350 -1.66 11.36 5.63
C GLN A 350 -0.73 12.45 6.16
N MET A 351 -0.93 12.78 7.44
CA MET A 351 -0.18 13.81 8.16
C MET A 351 1.32 13.53 8.13
N THR A 352 2.10 14.55 7.84
CA THR A 352 3.57 14.49 7.90
C THR A 352 4.08 14.97 9.26
N GLU A 353 5.36 14.72 9.55
CA GLU A 353 6.02 15.24 10.75
C GLU A 353 5.97 16.77 10.85
N ASN A 354 5.89 17.46 9.70
CA ASN A 354 5.78 18.93 9.64
C ASN A 354 4.34 19.43 9.87
N ASP A 355 3.33 18.61 9.64
CA ASP A 355 1.93 18.98 9.84
C ASP A 355 1.49 18.79 11.29
N TYR A 356 1.97 17.74 11.96
CA TYR A 356 1.56 17.40 13.32
C TYR A 356 1.67 18.56 14.33
N PRO A 357 2.75 19.38 14.34
CA PRO A 357 2.84 20.54 15.26
C PRO A 357 1.70 21.56 15.09
N LEU A 358 1.03 21.62 13.94
CA LEU A 358 -0.08 22.55 13.66
C LEU A 358 -1.40 22.12 14.31
N TYR A 359 -1.54 20.82 14.60
CA TYR A 359 -2.81 20.21 15.02
C TYR A 359 -2.76 19.49 16.37
N LYS A 360 -1.55 19.26 16.93
CA LYS A 360 -1.34 18.48 18.18
C LYS A 360 -2.08 19.01 19.42
N ASP A 361 -2.39 20.30 19.44
CA ASP A 361 -3.06 20.96 20.57
C ASP A 361 -4.60 21.04 20.38
N ASP A 362 -5.12 20.57 19.23
CA ASP A 362 -6.55 20.54 18.98
C ASP A 362 -7.19 19.34 19.71
N LEU A 363 -8.25 19.60 20.47
CA LEU A 363 -8.92 18.60 21.30
C LEU A 363 -10.33 18.32 20.80
N ALA A 364 -10.72 17.05 20.88
CA ALA A 364 -12.10 16.61 20.70
C ALA A 364 -12.98 17.08 21.88
N PRO A 365 -14.32 17.04 21.76
CA PRO A 365 -15.24 17.47 22.82
C PRO A 365 -15.07 16.74 24.16
N ASP A 366 -14.53 15.52 24.13
CA ASP A 366 -14.21 14.71 25.31
C ASP A 366 -12.85 15.04 25.95
N GLY A 367 -12.09 15.99 25.38
CA GLY A 367 -10.78 16.39 25.84
C GLY A 367 -9.62 15.51 25.35
N SER A 368 -9.89 14.48 24.55
CA SER A 368 -8.84 13.69 23.89
C SER A 368 -8.22 14.45 22.71
N PRO A 369 -7.00 14.10 22.26
CA PRO A 369 -6.43 14.67 21.04
C PRO A 369 -7.38 14.46 19.85
N LEU A 370 -7.64 15.53 19.08
CA LEU A 370 -8.47 15.46 17.88
C LEU A 370 -7.73 14.83 16.71
N TYR A 371 -6.40 14.97 16.67
CA TYR A 371 -5.54 14.47 15.61
C TYR A 371 -4.48 13.52 16.11
N THR A 372 -4.19 12.50 15.31
CA THR A 372 -3.07 11.58 15.48
C THR A 372 -2.12 11.69 14.29
N THR A 373 -0.91 11.17 14.39
CA THR A 373 0.08 11.19 13.29
C THR A 373 -0.31 10.36 12.07
N THR A 374 -1.35 9.53 12.19
CA THR A 374 -1.85 8.67 11.11
C THR A 374 -3.04 9.27 10.36
N ASP A 375 -3.58 10.39 10.84
CA ASP A 375 -4.77 11.00 10.26
C ASP A 375 -4.50 11.64 8.90
N ILE A 376 -5.57 11.74 8.10
CA ILE A 376 -5.54 12.36 6.79
C ILE A 376 -5.96 13.82 6.94
N VAL A 377 -5.10 14.74 6.51
CA VAL A 377 -5.32 16.19 6.61
C VAL A 377 -5.15 16.89 5.28
N GLY A 378 -5.74 18.08 5.15
CA GLY A 378 -5.56 18.94 3.99
C GLY A 378 -4.13 19.42 3.85
N GLN A 379 -3.54 19.22 2.68
CA GLN A 379 -2.16 19.60 2.37
C GLN A 379 -2.05 20.98 1.71
N ASP A 380 -3.05 21.37 0.93
CA ASP A 380 -3.08 22.67 0.24
C ASP A 380 -4.53 23.16 0.06
N GLY A 381 -4.69 24.39 -0.42
CA GLY A 381 -5.96 24.96 -0.81
C GLY A 381 -7.00 25.06 0.31
N MET A 382 -8.27 24.88 -0.06
CA MET A 382 -9.40 24.92 0.88
C MET A 382 -9.42 23.74 1.83
N GLU A 383 -8.92 22.59 1.39
CA GLU A 383 -8.79 21.41 2.25
C GLU A 383 -7.90 21.71 3.47
N ARG A 384 -6.77 22.41 3.28
CA ARG A 384 -5.88 22.82 4.37
C ARG A 384 -6.40 24.01 5.17
N LEU A 385 -6.91 25.01 4.47
CA LEU A 385 -7.35 26.26 5.13
C LEU A 385 -8.54 26.01 6.08
N TYR A 386 -9.44 25.11 5.69
CA TYR A 386 -10.65 24.78 6.44
C TYR A 386 -10.58 23.38 7.08
N GLU A 387 -9.36 22.85 7.29
CA GLU A 387 -9.15 21.53 7.88
C GLU A 387 -10.00 21.30 9.13
N ARG A 388 -9.93 22.22 10.11
CA ARG A 388 -10.66 22.12 11.39
C ARG A 388 -12.18 22.14 11.28
N GLN A 389 -12.71 22.63 10.16
CA GLN A 389 -14.16 22.61 9.91
C GLN A 389 -14.57 21.38 9.09
N LEU A 390 -13.73 21.02 8.11
CA LEU A 390 -13.98 19.88 7.23
C LEU A 390 -13.73 18.55 7.92
N ASN A 391 -12.74 18.48 8.80
CA ASN A 391 -12.50 17.31 9.62
C ASN A 391 -13.68 17.11 10.59
N GLY A 392 -14.10 15.87 10.79
CA GLY A 392 -15.09 15.51 11.79
C GLY A 392 -14.43 15.24 13.15
N VAL A 393 -15.19 14.58 14.00
CA VAL A 393 -14.67 13.99 15.24
C VAL A 393 -14.89 12.50 15.15
N ASP A 394 -13.81 11.74 15.22
CA ASP A 394 -13.89 10.29 15.13
C ASP A 394 -14.73 9.70 16.25
N GLY A 395 -15.49 8.69 15.91
CA GLY A 395 -16.15 7.82 16.87
C GLY A 395 -15.13 6.88 17.54
N LYS A 396 -15.55 6.30 18.64
CA LYS A 396 -14.72 5.38 19.44
C LYS A 396 -15.52 4.13 19.74
N VAL A 397 -14.94 2.98 19.51
CA VAL A 397 -15.51 1.68 19.91
C VAL A 397 -14.56 1.05 20.90
N GLU A 398 -15.03 0.85 22.12
CA GLU A 398 -14.29 0.13 23.14
C GLU A 398 -14.62 -1.36 23.02
N ILE A 399 -13.61 -2.16 22.78
CA ILE A 399 -13.72 -3.61 22.62
C ILE A 399 -12.98 -4.34 23.73
N GLU A 400 -13.52 -5.48 24.14
CA GLU A 400 -12.83 -6.43 24.98
C GLU A 400 -12.00 -7.38 24.11
N VAL A 401 -10.74 -7.59 24.49
CA VAL A 401 -9.83 -8.51 23.81
C VAL A 401 -9.36 -9.60 24.77
N ASP A 402 -9.08 -10.79 24.22
CA ASP A 402 -8.50 -11.89 24.99
C ASP A 402 -6.98 -11.70 25.20
N SER A 403 -6.35 -12.66 25.88
CA SER A 403 -4.91 -12.66 26.13
C SER A 403 -4.04 -12.73 24.86
N GLN A 404 -4.63 -13.05 23.71
CA GLN A 404 -3.98 -13.08 22.39
C GLN A 404 -4.30 -11.83 21.55
N GLY A 405 -5.09 -10.89 22.11
CA GLY A 405 -5.48 -9.67 21.42
C GLY A 405 -6.62 -9.84 20.41
N ARG A 406 -7.42 -10.92 20.49
CA ARG A 406 -8.58 -11.13 19.62
C ARG A 406 -9.82 -10.48 20.24
N ARG A 407 -10.62 -9.84 19.38
CA ARG A 407 -11.87 -9.19 19.79
C ARG A 407 -12.87 -10.21 20.31
N MET A 408 -13.38 -9.97 21.54
CA MET A 408 -14.38 -10.81 22.21
C MET A 408 -15.76 -10.16 22.21
N SER A 409 -15.85 -8.91 22.61
CA SER A 409 -17.12 -8.18 22.72
C SER A 409 -16.93 -6.68 22.49
N VAL A 410 -18.03 -5.97 22.25
CA VAL A 410 -18.07 -4.49 22.27
C VAL A 410 -18.57 -4.06 23.64
N ILE A 411 -17.77 -3.22 24.32
CA ILE A 411 -18.11 -2.70 25.66
C ILE A 411 -18.93 -1.42 25.53
N ASP A 412 -18.44 -0.48 24.69
CA ASP A 412 -19.09 0.80 24.45
C ASP A 412 -18.81 1.30 23.03
N ALA A 413 -19.67 2.15 22.51
CA ALA A 413 -19.50 2.76 21.20
C ALA A 413 -20.03 4.19 21.18
N THR A 414 -19.18 5.10 20.69
CA THR A 414 -19.56 6.50 20.43
C THR A 414 -19.53 6.74 18.92
N ASP A 415 -20.64 7.20 18.36
CA ASP A 415 -20.75 7.47 16.94
C ASP A 415 -19.86 8.64 16.51
N PRO A 416 -19.26 8.60 15.30
CA PRO A 416 -18.49 9.70 14.75
C PRO A 416 -19.37 10.91 14.42
N ILE A 417 -18.81 12.11 14.56
CA ILE A 417 -19.46 13.37 14.19
C ILE A 417 -18.88 13.85 12.87
N ALA A 418 -19.68 13.90 11.82
CA ALA A 418 -19.25 14.37 10.50
C ALA A 418 -18.74 15.81 10.52
N GLY A 419 -17.74 16.10 9.67
CA GLY A 419 -17.26 17.46 9.43
C GLY A 419 -18.33 18.35 8.80
N LYS A 420 -18.12 19.66 8.87
CA LYS A 420 -19.05 20.66 8.34
C LYS A 420 -18.82 20.90 6.86
N ASP A 421 -19.89 21.01 6.10
CA ASP A 421 -19.86 21.36 4.69
C ASP A 421 -19.41 22.81 4.48
N LEU A 422 -18.67 23.05 3.39
CA LEU A 422 -18.18 24.35 2.99
C LEU A 422 -18.82 24.76 1.65
N PHE A 423 -19.40 25.95 1.60
CA PHE A 423 -19.97 26.55 0.39
C PHE A 423 -19.07 27.70 -0.08
N LEU A 424 -18.55 27.59 -1.30
CA LEU A 424 -17.69 28.61 -1.90
C LEU A 424 -18.51 29.59 -2.72
N THR A 425 -17.96 30.76 -2.98
CA THR A 425 -18.59 31.76 -3.87
C THR A 425 -18.37 31.46 -5.35
N LEU A 426 -17.56 30.45 -5.67
CA LEU A 426 -17.20 30.04 -7.01
C LEU A 426 -18.39 29.45 -7.77
N ASP A 427 -18.36 29.61 -9.09
CA ASP A 427 -19.31 29.04 -10.03
C ASP A 427 -18.60 28.03 -10.93
N ILE A 428 -19.01 26.76 -10.91
CA ILE A 428 -18.39 25.68 -11.68
C ILE A 428 -18.37 25.99 -13.17
N GLU A 429 -19.48 26.46 -13.73
CA GLU A 429 -19.58 26.69 -15.18
C GLU A 429 -18.68 27.86 -15.62
N LEU A 430 -18.64 28.92 -14.80
CA LEU A 430 -17.78 30.06 -15.09
C LEU A 430 -16.29 29.68 -14.97
N GLN A 431 -15.93 28.89 -13.94
CA GLN A 431 -14.57 28.39 -13.74
C GLN A 431 -14.10 27.55 -14.93
N LYS A 432 -14.92 26.57 -15.36
CA LYS A 432 -14.64 25.74 -16.54
C LYS A 432 -14.50 26.59 -17.80
N THR A 433 -15.47 27.47 -18.06
CA THR A 433 -15.43 28.36 -19.23
C THR A 433 -14.18 29.23 -19.25
N ALA A 434 -13.79 29.77 -18.10
CA ALA A 434 -12.60 30.60 -17.96
C ALA A 434 -11.30 29.78 -18.19
N PHE A 435 -11.26 28.54 -17.67
CA PHE A 435 -10.15 27.62 -17.88
C PHE A 435 -10.01 27.26 -19.35
N ASP A 436 -11.08 26.80 -19.98
CA ASP A 436 -11.08 26.38 -21.39
C ASP A 436 -10.78 27.56 -22.32
N ALA A 437 -11.28 28.74 -22.01
CA ALA A 437 -10.97 29.96 -22.77
C ALA A 437 -9.47 30.31 -22.69
N LEU A 438 -8.86 30.22 -21.50
CA LEU A 438 -7.44 30.44 -21.29
C LEU A 438 -6.61 29.40 -22.05
N GLU A 439 -6.90 28.12 -21.88
CA GLU A 439 -6.20 27.00 -22.54
C GLU A 439 -6.29 27.14 -24.06
N ASN A 440 -7.46 27.47 -24.61
CA ASN A 440 -7.66 27.71 -26.02
C ASN A 440 -6.88 28.93 -26.54
N GLN A 441 -6.79 29.99 -25.74
CA GLN A 441 -6.01 31.19 -26.13
C GLN A 441 -4.51 30.87 -26.18
N LEU A 442 -3.99 30.15 -25.17
CA LEU A 442 -2.59 29.69 -25.15
C LEU A 442 -2.30 28.75 -26.31
N LYS A 443 -3.19 27.79 -26.57
CA LYS A 443 -3.11 26.89 -27.75
C LYS A 443 -3.02 27.66 -29.07
N ASN A 444 -3.92 28.63 -29.27
CA ASN A 444 -3.92 29.44 -30.48
C ASN A 444 -2.65 30.26 -30.64
N ALA A 445 -2.09 30.78 -29.55
CA ALA A 445 -0.82 31.51 -29.58
C ALA A 445 0.35 30.60 -29.99
N ILE A 446 0.42 29.37 -29.45
CA ILE A 446 1.44 28.38 -29.77
C ILE A 446 1.30 27.91 -31.24
N VAL A 447 0.09 27.56 -31.67
CA VAL A 447 -0.19 27.17 -33.07
C VAL A 447 0.22 28.30 -34.04
N SER A 448 -0.11 29.55 -33.71
CA SER A 448 0.30 30.71 -34.52
C SER A 448 1.82 30.81 -34.61
N LYS A 449 2.57 30.64 -33.53
CA LYS A 449 4.03 30.68 -33.52
C LYS A 449 4.66 29.53 -34.31
N LEU A 450 4.08 28.32 -34.25
CA LEU A 450 4.54 27.14 -34.99
C LEU A 450 4.24 27.20 -36.49
N THR A 451 3.23 27.97 -36.94
CA THR A 451 2.81 28.07 -38.33
C THR A 451 3.26 29.35 -39.02
N THR A 452 3.71 30.34 -38.25
CA THR A 452 4.19 31.62 -38.78
C THR A 452 5.62 31.48 -39.34
N SER A 453 5.94 32.30 -40.37
CA SER A 453 7.30 32.42 -40.92
C SER A 453 7.95 33.72 -40.45
N GLY A 454 9.24 33.71 -40.12
CA GLY A 454 10.00 34.91 -39.76
C GLY A 454 10.59 34.88 -38.35
N LYS A 455 10.92 36.05 -37.79
CA LYS A 455 11.66 36.16 -36.52
C LYS A 455 10.93 35.60 -35.30
N ASN A 456 9.61 35.45 -35.36
CA ASN A 456 8.77 34.92 -34.27
C ASN A 456 8.32 33.47 -34.50
N ALA A 457 8.84 32.82 -35.54
CA ALA A 457 8.56 31.42 -35.84
C ALA A 457 9.32 30.51 -34.88
N ILE A 458 8.62 29.55 -34.30
CA ILE A 458 9.21 28.49 -33.48
C ILE A 458 9.42 27.26 -34.36
N SER A 459 10.63 26.73 -34.35
CA SER A 459 10.95 25.50 -35.07
C SER A 459 10.54 24.27 -34.31
N THR A 460 10.36 23.13 -34.99
CA THR A 460 10.16 21.83 -34.31
C THR A 460 11.33 21.43 -33.41
N ALA A 461 12.54 21.87 -33.74
CA ALA A 461 13.72 21.67 -32.91
C ALA A 461 13.59 22.43 -31.58
N GLU A 462 13.17 23.70 -31.64
CA GLU A 462 12.94 24.50 -30.43
C GLU A 462 11.82 23.91 -29.56
N LEU A 463 10.71 23.44 -30.15
CA LEU A 463 9.64 22.75 -29.45
C LEU A 463 10.16 21.51 -28.68
N PHE A 464 10.90 20.62 -29.35
CA PHE A 464 11.43 19.44 -28.69
C PHE A 464 12.47 19.80 -27.63
N SER A 465 13.28 20.83 -27.83
CA SER A 465 14.24 21.31 -26.83
C SER A 465 13.52 21.81 -25.56
N THR A 466 12.42 22.57 -25.70
CA THR A 466 11.64 23.02 -24.54
C THR A 466 10.96 21.85 -23.82
N MET A 467 10.38 20.89 -24.57
CA MET A 467 9.76 19.71 -23.99
C MET A 467 10.76 18.80 -23.22
N ILE A 468 11.98 18.65 -23.74
CA ILE A 468 13.06 17.91 -23.07
C ILE A 468 13.50 18.66 -21.81
N SER A 469 13.71 19.98 -21.91
CA SER A 469 14.14 20.80 -20.78
C SER A 469 13.10 20.87 -19.67
N ALA A 470 11.81 20.75 -20.00
CA ALA A 470 10.69 20.73 -19.07
C ALA A 470 10.33 19.30 -18.59
N ASN A 471 11.11 18.29 -18.95
CA ASN A 471 10.89 16.88 -18.66
C ASN A 471 9.57 16.28 -19.19
N HIS A 472 8.90 16.94 -20.14
CA HIS A 472 7.74 16.37 -20.86
C HIS A 472 8.16 15.25 -21.82
N ILE A 473 9.39 15.30 -22.34
CA ILE A 473 10.10 14.16 -22.91
C ILE A 473 11.11 13.72 -21.86
N SER A 474 10.77 12.69 -21.10
CA SER A 474 11.50 12.32 -19.90
C SER A 474 12.75 11.49 -20.20
N SER A 475 13.90 12.00 -19.77
CA SER A 475 15.17 11.28 -19.82
C SER A 475 15.18 10.05 -18.91
N SER A 476 14.56 10.13 -17.74
CA SER A 476 14.46 8.99 -16.81
C SER A 476 13.64 7.84 -17.38
N LYS A 477 12.51 8.14 -18.06
CA LYS A 477 11.71 7.11 -18.76
C LYS A 477 12.51 6.46 -19.90
N LEU A 478 13.30 7.27 -20.62
CA LEU A 478 14.15 6.78 -21.71
C LEU A 478 15.22 5.81 -21.21
N MET A 479 15.85 6.10 -20.07
CA MET A 479 16.86 5.23 -19.43
C MET A 479 16.27 3.88 -19.00
N ARG A 480 15.02 3.86 -18.58
CA ARG A 480 14.32 2.66 -18.09
C ARG A 480 13.57 1.87 -19.18
N ALA A 481 13.60 2.36 -20.42
CA ALA A 481 12.85 1.73 -21.51
C ALA A 481 13.43 0.36 -21.87
N GLU A 482 12.57 -0.64 -21.98
CA GLU A 482 12.94 -2.02 -22.35
C GLU A 482 12.92 -2.27 -23.87
N GLY A 483 12.23 -1.42 -24.61
CA GLY A 483 12.07 -1.58 -26.05
C GLY A 483 11.67 -0.29 -26.77
N GLY A 484 11.37 -0.40 -28.07
CA GLY A 484 10.90 0.71 -28.89
C GLY A 484 11.98 1.73 -29.26
N GLU A 485 11.52 2.91 -29.69
CA GLU A 485 12.40 4.02 -30.09
C GLU A 485 13.17 4.61 -28.89
N GLN A 486 12.59 4.54 -27.70
CA GLN A 486 13.24 4.97 -26.47
C GLN A 486 14.49 4.12 -26.20
N ARG A 487 14.34 2.80 -26.21
CA ARG A 487 15.45 1.87 -25.98
C ARG A 487 16.54 2.04 -27.04
N ALA A 488 16.15 2.11 -28.30
CA ALA A 488 17.08 2.29 -29.39
C ALA A 488 17.88 3.61 -29.29
N LEU A 489 17.24 4.68 -28.79
CA LEU A 489 17.91 5.97 -28.58
C LEU A 489 18.84 5.93 -27.37
N TYR A 490 18.44 5.26 -26.29
CA TYR A 490 19.29 5.08 -25.11
C TYR A 490 20.52 4.21 -25.40
N GLU A 491 20.39 3.14 -26.15
CA GLU A 491 21.54 2.33 -26.61
C GLU A 491 22.51 3.13 -27.48
N ARG A 492 22.00 4.06 -28.29
CA ARG A 492 22.82 4.95 -29.06
C ARG A 492 23.57 5.96 -28.17
N PHE A 493 22.96 6.43 -27.07
CA PHE A 493 23.63 7.22 -26.05
C PHE A 493 24.74 6.42 -25.37
N LEU A 494 24.46 5.21 -24.89
CA LEU A 494 25.45 4.33 -24.25
C LEU A 494 26.63 4.00 -25.18
N ALA A 495 26.38 3.86 -26.48
CA ALA A 495 27.44 3.65 -27.45
C ALA A 495 28.33 4.91 -27.65
N SER A 496 27.80 6.12 -27.41
CA SER A 496 28.56 7.37 -27.47
C SER A 496 29.32 7.69 -26.17
N GLU A 497 28.86 7.16 -25.04
CA GLU A 497 29.43 7.38 -23.71
C GLU A 497 29.73 6.03 -23.02
N PRO A 498 30.81 5.32 -23.42
CA PRO A 498 31.09 3.96 -22.92
C PRO A 498 31.41 3.88 -21.42
N GLU A 499 31.78 4.99 -20.80
CA GLU A 499 32.11 5.09 -19.36
C GLU A 499 30.91 5.60 -18.53
N PHE A 500 29.72 5.72 -19.15
CA PHE A 500 28.51 6.20 -18.48
C PHE A 500 28.06 5.21 -17.39
N ASP A 501 27.83 5.74 -16.20
CA ASP A 501 27.27 5.02 -15.08
C ASP A 501 25.84 5.53 -14.78
N PRO A 502 24.80 4.69 -14.97
CA PRO A 502 23.42 5.09 -14.76
C PRO A 502 23.06 5.33 -13.27
N GLU A 503 23.94 4.94 -12.33
CA GLU A 503 23.70 5.13 -10.89
C GLU A 503 24.28 6.44 -10.35
N GLN A 504 24.96 7.24 -11.18
CA GLN A 504 25.48 8.53 -10.76
C GLN A 504 24.38 9.61 -10.68
N ASP A 505 24.53 10.54 -9.74
CA ASP A 505 23.58 11.64 -9.50
C ASP A 505 23.27 12.51 -10.71
N ASP A 506 24.18 12.58 -11.69
CA ASP A 506 24.05 13.37 -12.92
C ASP A 506 23.63 12.57 -14.15
N ALA A 507 23.36 11.27 -14.02
CA ALA A 507 23.03 10.37 -15.13
C ALA A 507 21.83 10.89 -15.97
N VAL A 508 20.75 11.32 -15.32
CA VAL A 508 19.57 11.88 -16.01
C VAL A 508 19.94 13.15 -16.79
N THR A 509 20.77 14.00 -16.20
CA THR A 509 21.25 15.25 -16.83
C THR A 509 22.14 14.95 -18.04
N ALA A 510 22.99 13.92 -17.98
CA ALA A 510 23.82 13.51 -19.11
C ALA A 510 22.97 13.05 -20.31
N VAL A 511 21.95 12.22 -20.06
CA VAL A 511 20.99 11.81 -21.11
C VAL A 511 20.20 13.00 -21.65
N GLN A 512 19.74 13.92 -20.78
CA GLN A 512 19.04 15.13 -21.19
C GLN A 512 19.90 16.00 -22.12
N ASN A 513 21.16 16.21 -21.77
CA ASN A 513 22.11 16.96 -22.60
C ASN A 513 22.35 16.29 -23.95
N PHE A 514 22.47 14.97 -24.01
CA PHE A 514 22.56 14.23 -25.28
C PHE A 514 21.32 14.43 -26.15
N LEU A 515 20.11 14.41 -25.59
CA LEU A 515 18.89 14.68 -26.34
C LEU A 515 18.86 16.11 -26.89
N LEU A 516 19.20 17.11 -26.07
CA LEU A 516 19.23 18.52 -26.44
C LEU A 516 20.28 18.77 -27.55
N ASP A 517 21.47 18.19 -27.43
CA ASP A 517 22.51 18.27 -28.46
C ASP A 517 22.07 17.57 -29.74
N GLY A 518 21.41 16.41 -29.64
CA GLY A 518 20.84 15.67 -30.75
C GLY A 518 19.77 16.44 -31.51
N VAL A 519 18.92 17.18 -30.80
CA VAL A 519 17.93 18.10 -31.41
C VAL A 519 18.65 19.27 -32.13
N SER A 520 19.58 19.93 -31.44
CA SER A 520 20.23 21.13 -31.93
C SER A 520 21.08 20.88 -33.17
N ARG A 521 21.79 19.73 -33.22
CA ARG A 521 22.60 19.31 -34.38
C ARG A 521 21.83 18.54 -35.44
N GLY A 522 20.56 18.22 -35.20
CA GLY A 522 19.74 17.43 -36.12
C GLY A 522 20.20 15.96 -36.25
N THR A 523 20.98 15.45 -35.30
CA THR A 523 21.45 14.04 -35.28
C THR A 523 20.37 13.08 -34.85
N ILE A 524 19.36 13.55 -34.09
CA ILE A 524 18.16 12.80 -33.75
C ILE A 524 17.01 13.32 -34.64
N PRO A 525 16.43 12.48 -35.53
CA PRO A 525 15.35 12.92 -36.41
C PRO A 525 14.11 13.35 -35.61
N PRO A 526 13.45 14.48 -35.93
CA PRO A 526 12.22 14.94 -35.24
C PRO A 526 11.09 13.90 -35.17
N ARG A 527 10.97 13.02 -36.17
CA ARG A 527 10.00 11.92 -36.16
C ARG A 527 10.22 10.94 -35.02
N GLN A 528 11.48 10.73 -34.58
CA GLN A 528 11.81 9.84 -33.48
C GLN A 528 11.27 10.39 -32.16
N PHE A 529 11.33 11.70 -31.94
CA PHE A 529 10.72 12.33 -30.78
C PHE A 529 9.20 12.15 -30.74
N ILE A 530 8.50 12.20 -31.88
CA ILE A 530 7.05 11.92 -31.93
C ILE A 530 6.75 10.50 -31.48
N LEU A 531 7.54 9.51 -31.89
CA LEU A 531 7.36 8.12 -31.49
C LEU A 531 7.68 7.93 -30.01
N ILE A 532 8.74 8.58 -29.52
CA ILE A 532 9.10 8.58 -28.07
C ILE A 532 7.98 9.23 -27.23
N MET A 533 7.43 10.36 -27.68
CA MET A 533 6.29 11.00 -26.98
C MET A 533 5.10 10.04 -26.86
N ALA A 534 4.82 9.26 -27.92
CA ALA A 534 3.76 8.26 -27.89
C ALA A 534 4.09 7.07 -26.98
N GLU A 535 5.33 6.62 -26.93
CA GLU A 535 5.79 5.58 -26.02
C GLU A 535 5.79 6.03 -24.55
N GLN A 536 6.05 7.31 -24.29
CA GLN A 536 6.00 7.90 -22.94
C GLN A 536 4.58 8.30 -22.50
N GLY A 537 3.58 8.17 -23.38
CA GLY A 537 2.20 8.53 -23.09
C GLY A 537 1.91 10.03 -23.09
N VAL A 538 2.80 10.86 -23.68
CA VAL A 538 2.59 12.30 -23.86
C VAL A 538 1.54 12.60 -24.92
N ILE A 539 1.50 11.79 -25.96
CA ILE A 539 0.48 11.83 -27.03
C ILE A 539 0.02 10.41 -27.36
N THR A 540 -1.19 10.30 -27.88
CA THR A 540 -1.73 9.04 -28.38
C THR A 540 -1.58 8.95 -29.90
N LEU A 541 -1.02 7.87 -30.43
CA LEU A 541 -0.95 7.61 -31.88
C LEU A 541 -1.75 6.36 -32.21
N THR A 542 -2.63 6.45 -33.20
CA THR A 542 -3.20 5.26 -33.83
C THR A 542 -2.13 4.49 -34.60
N ASP A 543 -2.33 3.20 -34.88
CA ASP A 543 -1.39 2.40 -35.67
C ASP A 543 -1.13 3.00 -37.03
N SER A 544 -2.14 3.59 -37.65
CA SER A 544 -2.03 4.29 -38.93
C SER A 544 -1.13 5.55 -38.83
N GLU A 545 -1.32 6.36 -37.79
CA GLU A 545 -0.48 7.53 -37.53
C GLU A 545 0.97 7.13 -37.23
N ARG A 546 1.15 6.11 -36.36
CA ARG A 546 2.48 5.57 -36.02
C ARG A 546 3.24 5.13 -37.29
N ASN A 547 2.60 4.35 -38.14
CA ASN A 547 3.19 3.91 -39.42
C ASN A 547 3.49 5.08 -40.37
N ALA A 548 2.60 6.07 -40.46
CA ALA A 548 2.79 7.25 -41.29
C ALA A 548 3.95 8.15 -40.80
N VAL A 549 4.14 8.28 -39.48
CA VAL A 549 5.27 8.97 -38.86
C VAL A 549 6.57 8.20 -39.12
N ALA A 550 6.58 6.88 -38.83
CA ALA A 550 7.77 6.04 -39.02
C ALA A 550 8.26 6.03 -40.48
N SER A 551 7.34 5.95 -41.46
CA SER A 551 7.65 5.99 -42.88
C SER A 551 7.99 7.41 -43.41
N GLY A 552 7.71 8.46 -42.62
CA GLY A 552 7.88 9.87 -43.06
C GLY A 552 6.74 10.40 -43.95
N ALA A 553 5.64 9.66 -44.10
CA ALA A 553 4.45 10.09 -44.83
C ALA A 553 3.68 11.20 -44.06
N MET A 554 3.81 11.27 -42.72
CA MET A 554 3.29 12.35 -41.91
C MET A 554 4.44 13.09 -41.22
N GLY A 555 4.52 14.40 -41.45
CA GLY A 555 5.56 15.24 -40.84
C GLY A 555 5.33 15.50 -39.35
N PRO A 556 6.40 15.65 -38.53
CA PRO A 556 6.31 15.88 -37.09
C PRO A 556 5.46 17.09 -36.71
N LEU A 557 5.61 18.22 -37.43
CA LEU A 557 4.80 19.41 -37.15
C LEU A 557 3.31 19.18 -37.38
N THR A 558 2.95 18.40 -38.43
CA THR A 558 1.54 18.04 -38.68
C THR A 558 0.95 17.25 -37.52
N VAL A 559 1.71 16.28 -36.97
CA VAL A 559 1.27 15.52 -35.78
C VAL A 559 1.05 16.45 -34.60
N ILE A 560 2.03 17.29 -34.28
CA ILE A 560 1.95 18.24 -33.15
C ILE A 560 0.73 19.16 -33.27
N LEU A 561 0.51 19.74 -34.49
CA LEU A 561 -0.64 20.62 -34.72
C LEU A 561 -1.98 19.87 -34.54
N ASN A 562 -2.08 18.64 -35.06
CA ASN A 562 -3.27 17.82 -34.91
C ASN A 562 -3.53 17.48 -33.43
N LYS A 563 -2.49 17.12 -32.67
CA LYS A 563 -2.59 16.77 -31.26
C LYS A 563 -2.93 17.97 -30.36
N LEU A 564 -2.36 19.15 -30.67
CA LEU A 564 -2.76 20.42 -30.05
C LEU A 564 -4.23 20.76 -30.35
N GLN A 565 -4.70 20.58 -31.61
CA GLN A 565 -6.09 20.86 -31.96
C GLN A 565 -7.08 19.91 -31.30
N SER A 566 -6.75 18.62 -31.22
CA SER A 566 -7.59 17.62 -30.55
C SER A 566 -7.56 17.73 -29.03
N GLY A 567 -6.59 18.42 -28.45
CA GLY A 567 -6.38 18.47 -26.99
C GLY A 567 -5.63 17.26 -26.40
N ASP A 568 -5.10 16.39 -27.27
CA ASP A 568 -4.24 15.25 -26.86
C ASP A 568 -2.84 15.71 -26.44
N LEU A 569 -2.39 16.86 -26.94
CA LEU A 569 -1.23 17.62 -26.46
C LEU A 569 -1.73 18.99 -25.97
N THR A 570 -1.37 19.35 -24.76
CA THR A 570 -1.78 20.62 -24.14
C THR A 570 -0.72 21.72 -24.34
N PRO A 571 -1.09 23.01 -24.26
CA PRO A 571 -0.13 24.13 -24.28
C PRO A 571 0.95 23.99 -23.19
N GLY A 572 0.58 23.54 -21.98
CA GLY A 572 1.53 23.31 -20.89
C GLY A 572 2.60 22.30 -21.25
N GLU A 573 2.23 21.16 -21.82
CA GLU A 573 3.14 20.09 -22.20
C GLU A 573 4.12 20.49 -23.32
N THR A 574 3.81 21.51 -24.12
CA THR A 574 4.78 22.03 -25.10
C THR A 574 5.93 22.81 -24.47
N ALA A 575 5.73 23.31 -23.23
CA ALA A 575 6.64 24.21 -22.51
C ALA A 575 7.06 25.47 -23.34
N LEU A 576 6.32 25.80 -24.41
CA LEU A 576 6.57 26.97 -25.22
C LEU A 576 5.91 28.20 -24.61
N ASP A 577 6.61 29.33 -24.58
CA ASP A 577 6.04 30.60 -24.13
C ASP A 577 5.02 31.14 -25.15
N PRO A 578 3.76 31.47 -24.77
CA PRO A 578 3.19 31.35 -23.40
C PRO A 578 2.58 29.96 -23.16
N SER A 579 3.14 29.22 -22.20
CA SER A 579 2.61 27.91 -21.73
C SER A 579 1.83 28.04 -20.43
N THR A 580 1.85 29.21 -19.81
CA THR A 580 1.24 29.44 -18.48
C THR A 580 0.34 30.66 -18.48
N GLY A 581 -0.64 30.70 -17.58
CA GLY A 581 -1.55 31.82 -17.46
C GLY A 581 -2.45 31.76 -16.26
N SER A 582 -3.22 32.82 -16.01
CA SER A 582 -4.25 32.85 -14.97
C SER A 582 -5.43 33.72 -15.37
N VAL A 583 -6.60 33.39 -14.84
CA VAL A 583 -7.82 34.19 -14.97
C VAL A 583 -8.44 34.35 -13.59
N PHE A 584 -8.84 35.57 -13.26
CA PHE A 584 -9.51 35.89 -12.02
C PHE A 584 -10.78 36.67 -12.30
N VAL A 585 -11.91 36.20 -11.80
CA VAL A 585 -13.22 36.82 -11.99
C VAL A 585 -13.86 37.12 -10.65
N SER A 586 -14.20 38.37 -10.41
CA SER A 586 -14.89 38.81 -9.21
C SER A 586 -16.19 39.54 -9.53
N GLN A 587 -17.17 39.44 -8.65
CA GLN A 587 -18.43 40.14 -8.76
C GLN A 587 -18.26 41.60 -8.33
N VAL A 588 -18.61 42.52 -9.22
CA VAL A 588 -18.59 43.95 -8.90
C VAL A 588 -19.61 44.28 -7.80
N GLY A 589 -19.18 45.02 -6.79
CA GLY A 589 -20.01 45.46 -5.67
C GLY A 589 -19.94 44.55 -4.44
N SER A 590 -19.90 43.22 -4.59
CA SER A 590 -19.74 42.29 -3.44
C SER A 590 -18.30 41.86 -3.19
N GLY A 591 -17.45 41.91 -4.22
CA GLY A 591 -16.07 41.40 -4.17
C GLY A 591 -15.97 39.87 -4.14
N GLN A 592 -17.06 39.15 -4.27
CA GLN A 592 -17.06 37.68 -4.29
C GLN A 592 -16.26 37.16 -5.48
N VAL A 593 -15.39 36.19 -5.23
CA VAL A 593 -14.64 35.48 -6.28
C VAL A 593 -15.57 34.46 -6.93
N LEU A 594 -15.76 34.60 -8.26
CA LEU A 594 -16.62 33.70 -9.04
C LEU A 594 -15.81 32.65 -9.81
N ALA A 595 -14.59 32.99 -10.24
CA ALA A 595 -13.65 32.06 -10.84
C ALA A 595 -12.21 32.49 -10.53
N SER A 596 -11.32 31.50 -10.36
CA SER A 596 -9.88 31.70 -10.12
C SER A 596 -9.11 30.55 -10.79
N VAL A 597 -8.63 30.78 -11.98
CA VAL A 597 -7.96 29.79 -12.82
C VAL A 597 -6.45 29.98 -12.79
N ALA A 598 -5.72 28.89 -12.56
CA ALA A 598 -4.30 28.78 -12.78
C ALA A 598 -4.04 27.73 -13.87
N TYR A 599 -3.17 28.02 -14.81
CA TYR A 599 -2.77 27.12 -15.89
C TYR A 599 -1.24 27.06 -16.02
N PRO A 600 -0.61 25.88 -16.22
CA PRO A 600 -1.24 24.55 -16.22
C PRO A 600 -1.77 24.17 -14.85
N SER A 601 -2.61 23.16 -14.84
CA SER A 601 -3.24 22.60 -13.65
C SER A 601 -2.83 21.13 -13.50
N TYR A 602 -3.29 20.51 -12.43
CA TYR A 602 -3.07 19.10 -12.12
C TYR A 602 -4.40 18.44 -11.73
N ASP A 603 -4.46 17.10 -11.74
CA ASP A 603 -5.60 16.37 -11.21
C ASP A 603 -5.33 15.98 -9.76
N ASN A 604 -6.07 16.57 -8.83
CA ASN A 604 -5.95 16.27 -7.41
C ASN A 604 -6.50 14.89 -7.01
N ASN A 605 -7.28 14.21 -7.87
CA ASN A 605 -7.67 12.82 -7.65
C ASN A 605 -6.47 11.86 -7.69
N GLU A 606 -5.41 12.19 -8.44
CA GLU A 606 -4.15 11.43 -8.46
C GLU A 606 -3.35 11.55 -7.14
N LEU A 607 -3.67 12.55 -6.31
CA LEU A 607 -2.95 12.86 -5.07
C LEU A 607 -3.74 12.49 -3.80
N VAL A 608 -4.88 11.80 -3.95
CA VAL A 608 -5.78 11.45 -2.84
C VAL A 608 -6.05 9.94 -2.84
N ASN A 609 -6.44 9.41 -1.68
CA ASN A 609 -6.74 8.00 -1.41
C ASN A 609 -5.51 7.09 -1.64
N THR A 610 -5.09 6.89 -2.87
CA THR A 610 -3.82 6.23 -3.22
C THR A 610 -2.91 7.27 -3.87
N PHE A 611 -1.92 7.77 -3.11
CA PHE A 611 -1.05 8.86 -3.55
C PHE A 611 -0.11 8.38 -4.66
N ASN A 612 -0.26 8.96 -5.86
CA ASN A 612 0.59 8.67 -7.01
C ASN A 612 1.91 9.46 -6.93
N ASN A 613 2.93 8.85 -6.31
CA ASN A 613 4.25 9.47 -6.15
C ASN A 613 4.90 9.83 -7.49
N SER A 614 4.77 8.98 -8.51
CA SER A 614 5.34 9.23 -9.84
C SER A 614 4.71 10.47 -10.48
N TYR A 615 3.38 10.59 -10.37
CA TYR A 615 2.66 11.77 -10.84
C TYR A 615 3.07 13.04 -10.08
N TYR A 616 3.14 12.97 -8.75
CA TYR A 616 3.55 14.12 -7.93
C TYR A 616 4.98 14.59 -8.26
N ASN A 617 5.91 13.65 -8.41
CA ASN A 617 7.29 13.98 -8.80
C ASN A 617 7.35 14.62 -10.20
N SER A 618 6.57 14.15 -11.16
CA SER A 618 6.49 14.78 -12.48
C SER A 618 5.99 16.23 -12.42
N LEU A 619 5.06 16.54 -11.49
CA LEU A 619 4.60 17.93 -11.27
C LEU A 619 5.66 18.82 -10.61
N LEU A 620 6.53 18.25 -9.77
CA LEU A 620 7.66 18.98 -9.15
C LEU A 620 8.78 19.27 -10.15
N GLU A 621 9.03 18.35 -11.06
CA GLU A 621 10.07 18.45 -12.10
C GLU A 621 9.65 19.35 -13.28
N ASP A 622 8.35 19.59 -13.46
CA ASP A 622 7.83 20.43 -14.55
C ASP A 622 8.22 21.91 -14.36
N THR A 623 9.00 22.43 -15.30
CA THR A 623 9.45 23.82 -15.29
C THR A 623 8.31 24.84 -15.39
N ASN A 624 7.12 24.43 -15.88
CA ASN A 624 5.90 25.25 -15.83
C ASN A 624 5.28 25.34 -14.43
N THR A 625 5.85 24.66 -13.45
CA THR A 625 5.39 24.71 -12.04
C THR A 625 3.87 24.59 -11.89
N PRO A 626 3.25 23.44 -12.28
CA PRO A 626 1.80 23.26 -12.27
C PRO A 626 1.17 23.32 -10.87
N LEU A 627 1.95 23.12 -9.82
CA LEU A 627 1.48 23.24 -8.43
C LEU A 627 1.31 24.67 -7.95
N VAL A 628 1.78 25.68 -8.72
CA VAL A 628 1.71 27.08 -8.30
C VAL A 628 0.33 27.68 -8.55
N ASN A 629 -0.34 28.13 -7.50
CA ASN A 629 -1.58 28.91 -7.60
C ASN A 629 -1.27 30.34 -8.10
N ARG A 630 -1.21 30.52 -9.43
CA ARG A 630 -0.79 31.76 -10.09
C ARG A 630 -1.62 32.98 -9.73
N PRO A 631 -2.98 32.91 -9.69
CA PRO A 631 -3.79 34.06 -9.29
C PRO A 631 -3.43 34.65 -7.92
N LEU A 632 -2.86 33.83 -7.01
CA LEU A 632 -2.56 34.23 -5.63
C LEU A 632 -1.07 34.49 -5.38
N LYS A 633 -0.18 33.79 -6.07
CA LYS A 633 1.27 33.76 -5.78
C LYS A 633 2.16 34.43 -6.81
N GLN A 634 1.69 34.60 -8.05
CA GLN A 634 2.47 35.31 -9.10
C GLN A 634 2.12 36.79 -9.13
N LYS A 635 3.17 37.62 -9.08
CA LYS A 635 3.09 39.07 -9.29
C LYS A 635 3.23 39.40 -10.77
#